data_a715ad3e9af42f1aa81a3019b22ebccd
#
_entry.id   a715ad3e9af42f1aa81a3019b22ebccd
#
_cell.length_a   1.000
_cell.length_b   1.000
_cell.length_c   1.000
_cell.angle_alpha   90.00
_cell.angle_beta   90.00
_cell.angle_gamma   90.00
#
_symmetry.space_group_name_H-M   'P 1'
#
loop_
_entity.id
_entity.type
_entity.pdbx_description
1 polymer ?
#
loop_
_entity_poly.entity_id
_entity_poly.type
_entity_poly.pdbx_seq_one_letter_code
_entity_poly.pdbx_strand_id
1 'polypeptide(L)'
;AKVLPHVIRSVEKTAKIFGASSIELRVAKAVAALQPVETFPRTAENVAALLYRKVGSQSLLNQVRDALRGLTSEKECGLIEDPQAGGYVFLSDAVKPIRDKRNSYAPTSGECVRARIEVLKQGTAEHAMFRVQPAARLENIKEVRSSVKLGRMAVVGGSEDVELRLEFTESALWDGKRSEFLVSTNTQIELRNTVVLLVKNDDTVEELLPEIVRSEKVLGDIDERSADHVVAQYLRAERRAAERSRERLAAAMEGSMLDGVLIFRGKPTPVREAGETLNAAIRGVLSAAVKEVFPYFHLAPVRPSTDEAAKFLGVERMDRITKDLDPLGLVVKTKGAPRVDTSAPVLAEVLRVFWTKSAESGSGRLQGSYLQDMFSAPPYGWTKDTVRYLFAALLRAGELEFHVAGAGGPVRTAGPQAIDAVKSTVSFNRIGISSRDAKLPPESLDRAARRLETLFGDEVLPLEDHISHSVRQHFPDLLERLGSLPDRLRLLGLSGEDRSQRLLADAADLLKGDAGGAASVLGGVECALPDQITWAKAVFDALESGAEADVRKARSVLDSTADMDRLFPGSANDLLSKEDRTVMEEVLSSERFHERLPELRSVIRAAVDRTEKCYAIERAAYEDDLKKALVALENEAEWARLVDEDREEIAGKLVSDLPSTAEKADPVRLLQTLMVRRRTLPGLIEDLKAEIRRRRPIEPGPKPESEPGGGEPAGEEVVDANTLVQSAVIASTTDLDLWLASIREKLADLLKSNKRIRIKRC
;
A
#
# COMPACT_ATOMS: atom_id res chain seq x y z
N ALA A 1 -4.71 -38.29 63.19
CA ALA A 1 -5.68 -37.44 62.49
C ALA A 1 -6.73 -37.01 63.51
N LYS A 2 -7.05 -35.70 63.60
CA LYS A 2 -8.13 -35.20 64.50
C LYS A 2 -9.46 -35.40 63.81
N VAL A 3 -10.40 -36.09 64.43
CA VAL A 3 -11.79 -36.17 63.96
C VAL A 3 -12.42 -34.76 64.04
N LEU A 4 -13.07 -34.37 63.00
CA LEU A 4 -13.63 -33.01 62.83
C LEU A 4 -14.82 -32.81 63.84
N PRO A 5 -15.04 -31.59 64.37
CA PRO A 5 -16.07 -31.32 65.38
C PRO A 5 -17.48 -31.71 64.89
N HIS A 6 -17.84 -31.58 63.66
CA HIS A 6 -19.15 -31.98 63.14
C HIS A 6 -19.35 -33.51 63.15
N VAL A 7 -18.29 -34.26 62.85
CA VAL A 7 -18.31 -35.73 62.92
C VAL A 7 -18.52 -36.20 64.34
N ILE A 8 -17.86 -35.57 65.29
CA ILE A 8 -18.07 -35.85 66.76
C ILE A 8 -19.53 -35.62 67.12
N ARG A 9 -20.11 -34.45 66.77
CA ARG A 9 -21.51 -34.12 66.98
C ARG A 9 -22.48 -35.15 66.40
N SER A 10 -22.20 -35.59 65.12
CA SER A 10 -23.00 -36.62 64.45
C SER A 10 -22.95 -37.96 65.16
N VAL A 11 -21.79 -38.38 65.67
CA VAL A 11 -21.63 -39.59 66.42
C VAL A 11 -22.36 -39.47 67.79
N GLU A 12 -22.31 -38.31 68.45
CA GLU A 12 -23.06 -38.05 69.70
C GLU A 12 -24.59 -38.09 69.47
N LYS A 13 -25.09 -37.52 68.36
CA LYS A 13 -26.48 -37.62 67.95
C LYS A 13 -26.87 -39.06 67.68
N THR A 14 -26.04 -39.86 66.98
CA THR A 14 -26.25 -41.27 66.76
C THR A 14 -26.40 -42.04 68.13
N ALA A 15 -25.55 -41.71 69.06
CA ALA A 15 -25.64 -42.34 70.41
C ALA A 15 -26.97 -42.04 71.14
N LYS A 16 -27.52 -40.81 70.95
CA LYS A 16 -28.81 -40.40 71.53
C LYS A 16 -29.98 -41.08 70.84
N ILE A 17 -29.93 -41.28 69.50
CA ILE A 17 -31.03 -41.83 68.74
C ILE A 17 -31.08 -43.37 68.85
N PHE A 18 -29.96 -44.03 68.64
CA PHE A 18 -29.88 -45.50 68.55
C PHE A 18 -29.43 -46.17 69.88
N GLY A 19 -28.93 -45.38 70.82
CA GLY A 19 -28.43 -45.88 72.07
C GLY A 19 -26.92 -46.12 72.11
N ALA A 20 -26.35 -46.06 73.37
CA ALA A 20 -24.90 -46.12 73.57
C ALA A 20 -24.26 -47.48 73.23
N SER A 21 -25.02 -48.58 73.22
CA SER A 21 -24.55 -49.93 72.90
C SER A 21 -24.94 -50.43 71.53
N SER A 22 -25.57 -49.59 70.64
CA SER A 22 -26.09 -49.99 69.38
C SER A 22 -25.00 -50.34 68.38
N ILE A 23 -25.35 -51.15 67.34
CA ILE A 23 -24.45 -51.46 66.24
C ILE A 23 -24.27 -50.21 65.37
N GLU A 24 -25.31 -49.37 65.24
CA GLU A 24 -25.31 -48.11 64.53
C GLU A 24 -24.25 -47.18 65.11
N LEU A 25 -24.15 -47.05 66.40
CA LEU A 25 -23.13 -46.20 67.02
C LEU A 25 -21.70 -46.73 66.78
N ARG A 26 -21.53 -48.05 66.80
CA ARG A 26 -20.23 -48.68 66.51
C ARG A 26 -19.84 -48.48 65.07
N VAL A 27 -20.78 -48.59 64.16
CA VAL A 27 -20.60 -48.33 62.69
C VAL A 27 -20.30 -46.84 62.49
N ALA A 28 -21.04 -45.93 63.10
CA ALA A 28 -20.81 -44.50 63.07
C ALA A 28 -19.40 -44.12 63.55
N LYS A 29 -18.93 -44.71 64.66
CA LYS A 29 -17.57 -44.50 65.20
C LYS A 29 -16.50 -45.03 64.23
N ALA A 30 -16.74 -46.17 63.60
CA ALA A 30 -15.83 -46.75 62.64
C ALA A 30 -15.70 -45.84 61.36
N VAL A 31 -16.81 -45.36 60.81
CA VAL A 31 -16.81 -44.40 59.70
C VAL A 31 -16.12 -43.12 60.13
N ALA A 32 -16.40 -42.57 61.31
CA ALA A 32 -15.76 -41.36 61.84
C ALA A 32 -14.25 -41.53 62.04
N ALA A 33 -13.78 -42.70 62.42
CA ALA A 33 -12.34 -42.97 62.50
C ALA A 33 -11.65 -43.11 61.18
N LEU A 34 -12.34 -43.61 60.14
CA LEU A 34 -11.83 -43.74 58.78
C LEU A 34 -11.92 -42.46 57.98
N GLN A 35 -12.84 -41.55 58.29
CA GLN A 35 -13.10 -40.31 57.52
C GLN A 35 -11.86 -39.41 57.34
N PRO A 36 -10.93 -39.26 58.25
CA PRO A 36 -9.71 -38.51 58.10
C PRO A 36 -8.68 -39.17 57.15
N VAL A 37 -8.88 -40.43 56.74
CA VAL A 37 -8.00 -41.16 55.83
C VAL A 37 -8.61 -41.14 54.45
N GLU A 38 -8.26 -40.10 53.67
CA GLU A 38 -8.88 -39.83 52.38
C GLU A 38 -8.73 -40.97 51.35
N THR A 39 -7.63 -41.71 51.38
CA THR A 39 -7.33 -42.81 50.46
C THR A 39 -8.00 -44.13 50.80
N PHE A 40 -8.62 -44.26 51.98
CA PHE A 40 -9.22 -45.50 52.42
C PHE A 40 -10.74 -45.52 52.16
N PRO A 41 -11.24 -46.50 51.34
CA PRO A 41 -12.67 -46.59 51.06
C PRO A 41 -13.47 -46.94 52.30
N ARG A 42 -14.54 -46.20 52.57
CA ARG A 42 -15.45 -46.38 53.69
C ARG A 42 -16.68 -47.17 53.30
N THR A 43 -16.43 -48.33 52.65
CA THR A 43 -17.48 -49.27 52.24
C THR A 43 -18.01 -50.08 53.41
N ALA A 44 -19.16 -50.71 53.27
CA ALA A 44 -19.73 -51.61 54.26
C ALA A 44 -18.76 -52.74 54.64
N GLU A 45 -18.02 -53.26 53.65
CA GLU A 45 -17.02 -54.32 53.78
C GLU A 45 -15.86 -53.86 54.68
N ASN A 46 -15.32 -52.68 54.41
CA ASN A 46 -14.18 -52.12 55.12
C ASN A 46 -14.58 -51.71 56.55
N VAL A 47 -15.78 -51.15 56.72
CA VAL A 47 -16.34 -50.87 58.03
C VAL A 47 -16.60 -52.15 58.88
N ALA A 48 -17.12 -53.22 58.19
CA ALA A 48 -17.32 -54.52 58.85
C ALA A 48 -15.99 -55.15 59.23
N ALA A 49 -14.98 -55.08 58.43
CA ALA A 49 -13.63 -55.56 58.71
C ALA A 49 -13.01 -54.84 59.92
N LEU A 50 -13.19 -53.49 60.04
CA LEU A 50 -12.69 -52.74 61.17
C LEU A 50 -13.39 -53.12 62.49
N LEU A 51 -14.64 -53.53 62.38
CA LEU A 51 -15.43 -53.93 63.55
C LEU A 51 -15.27 -55.43 63.98
N TYR A 52 -14.46 -56.16 63.24
CA TYR A 52 -14.18 -57.57 63.45
C TYR A 52 -13.38 -57.79 64.78
N ARG A 53 -13.89 -58.55 65.74
CA ARG A 53 -13.31 -58.62 67.04
C ARG A 53 -12.29 -59.76 67.23
N LYS A 54 -12.54 -60.87 66.60
CA LYS A 54 -11.70 -62.08 66.74
C LYS A 54 -11.70 -62.91 65.45
N VAL A 55 -10.56 -63.48 65.13
CA VAL A 55 -10.46 -64.45 64.03
C VAL A 55 -11.42 -65.63 64.34
N GLY A 56 -12.20 -65.99 63.29
CA GLY A 56 -13.21 -67.06 63.42
C GLY A 56 -14.59 -66.59 63.92
N SER A 57 -14.82 -65.32 64.20
CA SER A 57 -16.18 -64.79 64.52
C SER A 57 -17.02 -64.73 63.22
N GLN A 58 -18.36 -64.77 63.36
CA GLN A 58 -19.26 -64.51 62.22
C GLN A 58 -19.06 -63.11 61.65
N SER A 59 -19.17 -63.01 60.33
CA SER A 59 -19.09 -61.73 59.64
C SER A 59 -20.20 -60.79 60.04
N LEU A 60 -19.83 -59.55 60.40
CA LEU A 60 -20.78 -58.49 60.74
C LEU A 60 -21.31 -57.73 59.53
N LEU A 61 -20.96 -58.12 58.28
CA LEU A 61 -21.25 -57.38 57.06
C LEU A 61 -22.74 -57.05 56.92
N ASN A 62 -23.63 -58.01 57.09
CA ASN A 62 -25.06 -57.75 56.94
C ASN A 62 -25.58 -56.80 58.00
N GLN A 63 -25.15 -56.97 59.25
CA GLN A 63 -25.51 -56.03 60.35
C GLN A 63 -24.96 -54.64 60.12
N VAL A 64 -23.76 -54.53 59.57
CA VAL A 64 -23.17 -53.24 59.21
C VAL A 64 -23.93 -52.61 58.04
N ARG A 65 -24.34 -53.35 57.00
CA ARG A 65 -25.18 -52.83 55.93
C ARG A 65 -26.53 -52.30 56.39
N ASP A 66 -27.19 -53.04 57.32
CA ASP A 66 -28.46 -52.61 57.91
C ASP A 66 -28.28 -51.39 58.80
N ALA A 67 -27.23 -51.31 59.59
CA ALA A 67 -26.88 -50.18 60.37
C ALA A 67 -26.55 -48.94 59.53
N LEU A 68 -25.81 -49.10 58.43
CA LEU A 68 -25.52 -48.01 57.49
C LEU A 68 -26.81 -47.51 56.83
N ARG A 69 -27.73 -48.39 56.42
CA ARG A 69 -29.07 -47.96 55.94
C ARG A 69 -29.84 -47.21 56.97
N GLY A 70 -29.89 -47.70 58.23
CA GLY A 70 -30.53 -46.97 59.36
C GLY A 70 -29.94 -45.59 59.59
N LEU A 71 -28.61 -45.48 59.60
CA LEU A 71 -27.87 -44.24 59.77
C LEU A 71 -28.05 -43.23 58.57
N THR A 72 -28.16 -43.71 57.39
CA THR A 72 -28.38 -42.86 56.21
C THR A 72 -29.84 -42.40 56.10
N SER A 73 -30.78 -43.20 56.56
CA SER A 73 -32.20 -42.88 56.63
C SER A 73 -32.51 -41.85 57.70
N GLU A 74 -31.73 -41.81 58.74
CA GLU A 74 -31.89 -40.86 59.83
C GLU A 74 -31.11 -39.57 59.56
N LYS A 75 -31.83 -38.54 59.09
CA LYS A 75 -31.25 -37.27 58.71
C LYS A 75 -30.44 -36.55 59.77
N GLU A 76 -30.81 -36.76 61.09
CA GLU A 76 -30.10 -36.12 62.18
C GLU A 76 -28.70 -36.67 62.38
N CYS A 77 -28.45 -37.94 62.04
CA CYS A 77 -27.13 -38.55 62.09
C CYS A 77 -26.13 -37.95 61.14
N GLY A 78 -26.60 -37.33 60.05
CA GLY A 78 -25.74 -36.68 59.08
C GLY A 78 -24.79 -37.58 58.25
N LEU A 79 -25.02 -38.91 58.31
CA LEU A 79 -24.29 -39.91 57.54
C LEU A 79 -24.94 -40.03 56.19
N ILE A 80 -24.12 -40.08 55.12
CA ILE A 80 -24.58 -40.32 53.78
C ILE A 80 -23.67 -41.33 53.09
N GLU A 81 -24.18 -42.00 52.07
CA GLU A 81 -23.39 -42.75 51.11
C GLU A 81 -22.93 -41.82 50.01
N ASP A 82 -21.61 -41.81 49.79
CA ASP A 82 -21.00 -41.00 48.74
C ASP A 82 -19.97 -41.86 48.01
N PRO A 83 -20.35 -42.44 46.84
CA PRO A 83 -19.44 -43.26 46.03
C PRO A 83 -18.17 -42.49 45.59
N GLN A 84 -18.27 -41.18 45.40
CA GLN A 84 -17.12 -40.34 44.99
C GLN A 84 -16.16 -40.12 46.18
N ALA A 85 -16.68 -40.06 47.39
CA ALA A 85 -15.86 -40.02 48.61
C ALA A 85 -15.38 -41.41 49.07
N GLY A 86 -15.61 -42.44 48.27
CA GLY A 86 -15.23 -43.83 48.59
C GLY A 86 -16.10 -44.49 49.63
N GLY A 87 -17.40 -44.18 49.68
CA GLY A 87 -18.38 -44.80 50.60
C GLY A 87 -19.01 -43.82 51.57
N TYR A 88 -19.26 -44.29 52.82
CA TYR A 88 -20.03 -43.52 53.83
C TYR A 88 -19.21 -42.37 54.46
N VAL A 89 -19.87 -41.19 54.63
CA VAL A 89 -19.22 -39.97 55.11
C VAL A 89 -20.21 -39.12 55.98
N PHE A 90 -19.71 -38.51 57.01
CA PHE A 90 -20.47 -37.51 57.77
C PHE A 90 -20.32 -36.13 57.12
N LEU A 91 -21.45 -35.50 56.79
CA LEU A 91 -21.48 -34.15 56.28
C LEU A 91 -21.52 -33.12 57.42
N SER A 92 -20.83 -32.03 57.29
CA SER A 92 -20.96 -30.87 58.16
C SER A 92 -22.25 -30.09 57.90
N ASP A 93 -22.77 -29.41 58.90
CA ASP A 93 -23.96 -28.56 58.74
C ASP A 93 -23.76 -27.43 57.72
N ALA A 94 -22.52 -27.00 57.52
CA ALA A 94 -22.17 -26.01 56.50
C ALA A 94 -22.16 -26.58 55.07
N VAL A 95 -21.84 -27.86 54.87
CA VAL A 95 -21.76 -28.50 53.53
C VAL A 95 -23.11 -29.04 53.07
N LYS A 96 -23.95 -29.48 54.02
CA LYS A 96 -25.26 -30.09 53.72
C LYS A 96 -26.13 -29.25 52.78
N PRO A 97 -26.40 -27.94 53.06
CA PRO A 97 -27.23 -27.12 52.16
C PRO A 97 -26.61 -26.96 50.76
N ILE A 98 -25.27 -26.94 50.65
CA ILE A 98 -24.56 -26.84 49.40
C ILE A 98 -24.78 -28.09 48.56
N ARG A 99 -24.63 -29.26 49.19
CA ARG A 99 -24.85 -30.55 48.54
C ARG A 99 -26.33 -30.78 48.17
N ASP A 100 -27.27 -30.38 49.03
CA ASP A 100 -28.69 -30.47 48.74
C ASP A 100 -29.06 -29.59 47.53
N LYS A 101 -28.52 -28.36 47.46
CA LYS A 101 -28.65 -27.47 46.31
C LYS A 101 -28.06 -28.11 45.03
N ARG A 102 -26.86 -28.72 45.11
CA ARG A 102 -26.24 -29.44 44.02
C ARG A 102 -27.13 -30.57 43.47
N ASN A 103 -27.61 -31.43 44.36
CA ASN A 103 -28.37 -32.62 43.98
C ASN A 103 -29.80 -32.28 43.49
N SER A 104 -30.38 -31.20 43.99
CA SER A 104 -31.71 -30.72 43.55
C SER A 104 -31.64 -29.94 42.22
N TYR A 105 -30.43 -29.53 41.78
CA TYR A 105 -30.26 -28.82 40.53
C TYR A 105 -30.56 -29.75 39.34
N ALA A 106 -31.52 -29.35 38.51
CA ALA A 106 -31.88 -30.07 37.29
C ALA A 106 -31.20 -29.35 36.09
N PRO A 107 -30.09 -29.88 35.55
CA PRO A 107 -29.44 -29.28 34.39
C PRO A 107 -30.39 -29.23 33.19
N THR A 108 -30.36 -28.12 32.45
CA THR A 108 -31.09 -27.98 31.20
C THR A 108 -30.36 -28.70 30.07
N SER A 109 -31.07 -29.11 29.03
CA SER A 109 -30.44 -29.69 27.84
C SER A 109 -29.38 -28.77 27.20
N GLY A 110 -29.58 -27.45 27.24
CA GLY A 110 -28.60 -26.47 26.73
C GLY A 110 -27.33 -26.41 27.57
N GLU A 111 -27.40 -26.63 28.88
CA GLU A 111 -26.22 -26.71 29.76
C GLU A 111 -25.44 -27.99 29.51
N CYS A 112 -26.12 -29.12 29.37
CA CYS A 112 -25.48 -30.40 29.01
C CYS A 112 -24.80 -30.35 27.64
N VAL A 113 -25.42 -29.69 26.65
CA VAL A 113 -24.80 -29.48 25.33
C VAL A 113 -23.56 -28.58 25.42
N ARG A 114 -23.60 -27.52 26.23
CA ARG A 114 -22.42 -26.68 26.49
C ARG A 114 -21.27 -27.44 27.15
N ALA A 115 -21.58 -28.22 28.19
CA ALA A 115 -20.59 -29.08 28.87
C ALA A 115 -19.98 -30.09 27.87
N ARG A 116 -20.81 -30.70 27.02
CA ARG A 116 -20.34 -31.61 25.95
C ARG A 116 -19.40 -30.90 24.98
N ILE A 117 -19.75 -29.67 24.54
CA ILE A 117 -18.91 -28.85 23.63
C ILE A 117 -17.57 -28.52 24.31
N GLU A 118 -17.56 -28.17 25.57
CA GLU A 118 -16.31 -27.88 26.29
C GLU A 118 -15.38 -29.11 26.34
N VAL A 119 -15.94 -30.30 26.61
CA VAL A 119 -15.15 -31.54 26.59
C VAL A 119 -14.63 -31.84 25.18
N LEU A 120 -15.45 -31.68 24.13
CA LEU A 120 -15.03 -31.86 22.75
C LEU A 120 -13.89 -30.91 22.35
N LYS A 121 -13.93 -29.66 22.84
CA LYS A 121 -13.00 -28.57 22.50
C LYS A 121 -11.69 -28.65 23.29
N GLN A 122 -11.80 -28.82 24.60
CA GLN A 122 -10.62 -28.82 25.46
C GLN A 122 -9.98 -30.20 25.57
N GLY A 123 -10.80 -31.24 25.54
CA GLY A 123 -10.37 -32.60 25.81
C GLY A 123 -9.73 -32.78 27.17
N THR A 124 -9.00 -33.85 27.34
CA THR A 124 -8.08 -34.09 28.45
C THR A 124 -6.66 -34.32 27.94
N ALA A 125 -5.69 -34.54 28.82
CA ALA A 125 -4.31 -34.81 28.39
C ALA A 125 -4.22 -36.06 27.46
N GLU A 126 -5.07 -37.07 27.70
CA GLU A 126 -5.08 -38.34 26.99
C GLU A 126 -6.11 -38.35 25.83
N HIS A 127 -7.20 -37.56 25.95
CA HIS A 127 -8.34 -37.57 25.02
C HIS A 127 -8.59 -36.16 24.42
N ALA A 128 -7.67 -35.68 23.60
CA ALA A 128 -7.79 -34.37 22.94
C ALA A 128 -8.47 -34.52 21.56
N MET A 129 -9.80 -34.35 21.49
CA MET A 129 -10.58 -34.59 20.27
C MET A 129 -10.45 -33.44 19.25
N PHE A 130 -10.90 -32.23 19.59
CA PHE A 130 -10.92 -31.07 18.70
C PHE A 130 -10.16 -29.86 19.25
N ARG A 131 -9.09 -30.08 20.01
CA ARG A 131 -8.19 -28.99 20.45
C ARG A 131 -7.57 -28.27 19.27
N VAL A 132 -7.29 -28.98 18.19
CA VAL A 132 -6.81 -28.43 16.93
C VAL A 132 -7.90 -28.62 15.90
N GLN A 133 -8.16 -27.58 15.13
CA GLN A 133 -9.13 -27.61 14.04
C GLN A 133 -8.72 -28.66 12.99
N PRO A 134 -9.59 -29.59 12.62
CA PRO A 134 -9.27 -30.55 11.59
C PRO A 134 -8.98 -29.88 10.25
N ALA A 135 -7.94 -30.36 9.56
CA ALA A 135 -7.53 -29.83 8.28
C ALA A 135 -7.09 -30.95 7.34
N ALA A 136 -7.32 -30.74 6.06
CA ALA A 136 -6.84 -31.57 4.97
C ALA A 136 -6.01 -30.74 3.99
N ARG A 137 -5.17 -31.38 3.18
CA ARG A 137 -4.37 -30.69 2.16
C ARG A 137 -4.82 -31.08 0.76
N LEU A 138 -5.05 -30.04 -0.06
CA LEU A 138 -5.22 -30.19 -1.51
C LEU A 138 -3.85 -30.19 -2.17
N GLU A 139 -3.47 -31.30 -2.79
CA GLU A 139 -2.23 -31.47 -3.56
C GLU A 139 -0.96 -30.96 -2.86
N ASN A 140 -0.93 -31.01 -1.52
CA ASN A 140 0.12 -30.45 -0.66
C ASN A 140 0.35 -28.93 -0.78
N ILE A 141 -0.54 -28.20 -1.46
CA ILE A 141 -0.41 -26.78 -1.74
C ILE A 141 -1.31 -25.93 -0.82
N LYS A 142 -2.61 -26.29 -0.75
CA LYS A 142 -3.59 -25.55 0.05
C LYS A 142 -4.02 -26.35 1.25
N GLU A 143 -3.90 -25.79 2.46
CA GLU A 143 -4.55 -26.31 3.65
C GLU A 143 -6.02 -25.86 3.68
N VAL A 144 -6.92 -26.83 3.77
CA VAL A 144 -8.36 -26.59 3.94
C VAL A 144 -8.72 -27.01 5.35
N ARG A 145 -9.11 -26.07 6.17
CA ARG A 145 -9.62 -26.29 7.52
C ARG A 145 -11.10 -26.59 7.46
N SER A 146 -11.59 -27.42 8.38
CA SER A 146 -13.02 -27.68 8.53
C SER A 146 -13.55 -27.13 9.83
N SER A 147 -14.69 -26.44 9.80
CA SER A 147 -15.41 -26.13 11.02
C SER A 147 -15.95 -27.43 11.65
N VAL A 148 -15.98 -27.49 12.98
CA VAL A 148 -16.60 -28.61 13.72
C VAL A 148 -17.83 -28.07 14.45
N LYS A 149 -18.97 -28.71 14.24
CA LYS A 149 -20.23 -28.36 14.89
C LYS A 149 -20.86 -29.57 15.56
N LEU A 150 -21.48 -29.34 16.72
CA LEU A 150 -22.38 -30.29 17.36
C LEU A 150 -23.82 -29.85 17.02
N GLY A 151 -24.47 -30.59 16.13
CA GLY A 151 -25.71 -30.15 15.53
C GLY A 151 -25.52 -28.80 14.81
N ARG A 152 -26.08 -27.71 15.38
CA ARG A 152 -25.93 -26.32 14.86
C ARG A 152 -24.94 -25.47 15.65
N MET A 153 -24.43 -25.96 16.78
CA MET A 153 -23.55 -25.21 17.65
C MET A 153 -22.07 -25.43 17.28
N ALA A 154 -21.31 -24.35 17.21
CA ALA A 154 -19.88 -24.42 16.89
C ALA A 154 -19.08 -25.02 18.04
N VAL A 155 -18.26 -26.02 17.74
CA VAL A 155 -17.22 -26.56 18.60
C VAL A 155 -15.90 -25.86 18.34
N VAL A 156 -15.41 -25.89 17.07
CA VAL A 156 -14.18 -25.19 16.67
C VAL A 156 -14.30 -24.73 15.22
N GLY A 157 -13.64 -23.59 14.89
CA GLY A 157 -13.74 -22.94 13.60
C GLY A 157 -15.00 -22.10 13.46
N GLY A 158 -15.08 -21.38 12.34
CA GLY A 158 -16.19 -20.48 12.02
C GLY A 158 -16.96 -20.94 10.78
N SER A 159 -17.00 -20.08 9.76
CA SER A 159 -17.57 -20.38 8.46
C SER A 159 -16.45 -20.85 7.53
N GLU A 160 -16.27 -22.15 7.44
CA GLU A 160 -15.28 -22.80 6.58
C GLU A 160 -15.97 -23.43 5.38
N ASP A 161 -15.21 -23.66 4.30
CA ASP A 161 -15.74 -24.29 3.08
C ASP A 161 -16.18 -25.75 3.27
N VAL A 162 -15.65 -26.42 4.29
CA VAL A 162 -15.99 -27.79 4.67
C VAL A 162 -16.37 -27.82 6.14
N GLU A 163 -17.48 -28.48 6.45
CA GLU A 163 -18.00 -28.65 7.80
C GLU A 163 -17.86 -30.10 8.25
N LEU A 164 -17.39 -30.34 9.47
CA LEU A 164 -17.53 -31.61 10.18
C LEU A 164 -18.67 -31.44 11.20
N ARG A 165 -19.79 -32.14 10.98
CA ARG A 165 -20.95 -32.11 11.87
C ARG A 165 -20.99 -33.36 12.70
N LEU A 166 -21.02 -33.16 14.02
CA LEU A 166 -21.20 -34.23 15.00
C LEU A 166 -22.68 -34.37 15.32
N GLU A 167 -23.21 -35.57 15.14
CA GLU A 167 -24.60 -35.89 15.45
C GLU A 167 -24.65 -37.10 16.37
N PHE A 168 -25.08 -36.90 17.61
CA PHE A 168 -25.26 -37.92 18.59
C PHE A 168 -26.73 -38.36 18.59
N THR A 169 -26.98 -39.68 18.50
CA THR A 169 -28.35 -40.21 18.41
C THR A 169 -28.51 -41.41 19.35
N GLU A 170 -29.73 -41.58 19.85
CA GLU A 170 -30.10 -42.79 20.58
C GLU A 170 -30.00 -44.01 19.73
N SER A 171 -29.67 -45.16 20.37
CA SER A 171 -29.53 -46.46 19.66
C SER A 171 -30.79 -46.88 18.92
N ALA A 172 -31.99 -46.53 19.43
CA ALA A 172 -33.26 -46.81 18.78
C ALA A 172 -33.50 -46.01 17.49
N LEU A 173 -32.90 -44.81 17.36
CA LEU A 173 -33.06 -43.93 16.20
C LEU A 173 -31.91 -44.06 15.19
N TRP A 174 -30.91 -44.86 15.49
CA TRP A 174 -29.67 -44.99 14.71
C TRP A 174 -29.90 -45.23 13.22
N ASP A 175 -30.64 -46.31 12.88
CA ASP A 175 -30.82 -46.69 11.45
C ASP A 175 -31.63 -45.67 10.69
N GLY A 176 -32.63 -45.02 11.35
CA GLY A 176 -33.39 -43.95 10.76
C GLY A 176 -32.51 -42.73 10.45
N LYS A 177 -31.70 -42.26 11.45
CA LYS A 177 -30.78 -41.14 11.30
C LYS A 177 -29.69 -41.40 10.29
N ARG A 178 -29.13 -42.60 10.27
CA ARG A 178 -28.16 -43.01 9.27
C ARG A 178 -28.72 -42.92 7.88
N SER A 179 -29.92 -43.45 7.64
CA SER A 179 -30.62 -43.41 6.34
C SER A 179 -30.93 -41.93 5.95
N GLU A 180 -31.38 -41.12 6.88
CA GLU A 180 -31.61 -39.69 6.68
C GLU A 180 -30.35 -38.99 6.18
N PHE A 181 -29.20 -39.17 6.83
CA PHE A 181 -27.96 -38.52 6.44
C PHE A 181 -27.34 -39.08 5.15
N LEU A 182 -27.52 -40.34 4.84
CA LEU A 182 -27.13 -40.90 3.55
C LEU A 182 -27.85 -40.22 2.40
N VAL A 183 -29.12 -39.88 2.55
CA VAL A 183 -29.89 -39.18 1.53
C VAL A 183 -29.59 -37.67 1.57
N SER A 184 -29.66 -37.04 2.74
CA SER A 184 -29.59 -35.59 2.86
C SER A 184 -28.22 -35.02 2.49
N THR A 185 -27.12 -35.69 2.85
CA THR A 185 -25.75 -35.26 2.44
C THR A 185 -25.52 -35.34 0.94
N ASN A 186 -26.32 -36.13 0.21
CA ASN A 186 -26.23 -36.25 -1.23
C ASN A 186 -27.18 -35.29 -1.96
N THR A 187 -28.36 -34.96 -1.38
CA THR A 187 -29.43 -34.21 -2.06
C THR A 187 -29.55 -32.76 -1.61
N GLN A 188 -29.25 -32.45 -0.36
CA GLN A 188 -29.40 -31.10 0.18
C GLN A 188 -28.15 -30.26 -0.08
N ILE A 189 -28.33 -29.08 -0.66
CA ILE A 189 -27.24 -28.15 -1.01
C ILE A 189 -26.46 -27.72 0.24
N GLU A 190 -27.16 -27.49 1.35
CA GLU A 190 -26.60 -27.06 2.62
C GLU A 190 -25.64 -28.10 3.25
N LEU A 191 -25.87 -29.38 2.95
CA LEU A 191 -25.06 -30.49 3.47
C LEU A 191 -24.05 -31.02 2.47
N ARG A 192 -23.98 -30.47 1.26
CA ARG A 192 -23.14 -30.98 0.17
C ARG A 192 -21.64 -30.95 0.50
N ASN A 193 -21.21 -30.00 1.33
CA ASN A 193 -19.83 -29.83 1.77
C ASN A 193 -19.66 -30.22 3.25
N THR A 194 -20.61 -30.96 3.82
CA THR A 194 -20.60 -31.39 5.22
C THR A 194 -20.26 -32.86 5.32
N VAL A 195 -19.25 -33.18 6.10
CA VAL A 195 -18.98 -34.54 6.57
C VAL A 195 -19.74 -34.72 7.89
N VAL A 196 -20.66 -35.64 7.95
CA VAL A 196 -21.42 -35.95 9.18
C VAL A 196 -20.76 -37.12 9.90
N LEU A 197 -20.34 -36.89 11.14
CA LEU A 197 -19.98 -37.99 12.06
C LEU A 197 -21.20 -38.30 12.90
N LEU A 198 -21.87 -39.40 12.53
CA LEU A 198 -22.99 -39.90 13.28
C LEU A 198 -22.49 -40.88 14.36
N VAL A 199 -22.92 -40.65 15.59
CA VAL A 199 -22.44 -41.30 16.81
C VAL A 199 -23.63 -41.83 17.59
N LYS A 200 -23.57 -43.05 18.09
CA LYS A 200 -24.55 -43.58 19.06
C LYS A 200 -24.25 -42.96 20.43
N ASN A 201 -25.29 -42.49 21.15
CA ASN A 201 -25.13 -42.08 22.51
C ASN A 201 -24.73 -43.28 23.37
N ASP A 202 -23.81 -43.04 24.30
CA ASP A 202 -23.40 -43.97 25.34
C ASP A 202 -24.13 -43.59 26.62
N ASP A 203 -24.65 -44.56 27.37
CA ASP A 203 -25.34 -44.34 28.64
C ASP A 203 -24.44 -43.60 29.66
N THR A 204 -23.15 -43.91 29.64
CA THR A 204 -22.15 -43.23 30.48
C THR A 204 -22.09 -41.71 30.19
N VAL A 205 -22.22 -41.31 28.90
CA VAL A 205 -22.24 -39.92 28.48
C VAL A 205 -23.47 -39.18 29.07
N GLU A 206 -24.64 -39.82 28.99
CA GLU A 206 -25.90 -39.25 29.47
C GLU A 206 -25.94 -39.15 30.99
N GLU A 207 -25.29 -40.09 31.73
CA GLU A 207 -25.16 -40.04 33.18
C GLU A 207 -24.16 -38.95 33.64
N LEU A 208 -23.01 -38.83 32.99
CA LEU A 208 -21.95 -37.94 33.46
C LEU A 208 -22.20 -36.46 33.14
N LEU A 209 -22.88 -36.14 32.03
CA LEU A 209 -23.12 -34.73 31.64
C LEU A 209 -23.89 -33.95 32.71
N PRO A 210 -25.06 -34.43 33.26
CA PRO A 210 -25.75 -33.74 34.33
C PRO A 210 -24.90 -33.60 35.61
N GLU A 211 -24.10 -34.62 35.93
CA GLU A 211 -23.25 -34.58 37.12
C GLU A 211 -22.17 -33.52 37.02
N ILE A 212 -21.53 -33.39 35.85
CA ILE A 212 -20.52 -32.33 35.59
C ILE A 212 -21.16 -30.95 35.71
N VAL A 213 -22.33 -30.73 35.08
CA VAL A 213 -23.04 -29.44 35.16
C VAL A 213 -23.44 -29.09 36.62
N ARG A 214 -23.92 -30.07 37.41
CA ARG A 214 -24.21 -29.87 38.87
C ARG A 214 -22.97 -29.42 39.61
N SER A 215 -21.85 -30.10 39.40
CA SER A 215 -20.58 -29.75 40.03
C SER A 215 -20.09 -28.36 39.63
N GLU A 216 -20.12 -28.05 38.35
CA GLU A 216 -19.74 -26.72 37.80
C GLU A 216 -20.60 -25.61 38.39
N LYS A 217 -21.91 -25.84 38.53
CA LYS A 217 -22.84 -24.88 39.10
C LYS A 217 -22.46 -24.54 40.55
N VAL A 218 -22.18 -25.54 41.35
CA VAL A 218 -21.78 -25.32 42.77
C VAL A 218 -20.41 -24.63 42.84
N LEU A 219 -19.46 -25.06 42.03
CA LEU A 219 -18.13 -24.47 42.00
C LEU A 219 -18.13 -23.02 41.50
N GLY A 220 -19.11 -22.65 40.65
CA GLY A 220 -19.28 -21.28 40.15
C GLY A 220 -20.05 -20.36 41.12
N ASP A 221 -20.97 -20.94 41.93
CA ASP A 221 -21.82 -20.19 42.88
C ASP A 221 -21.08 -19.82 44.18
N ILE A 222 -19.98 -20.50 44.55
CA ILE A 222 -19.29 -20.35 45.83
C ILE A 222 -17.80 -20.07 45.58
N ASP A 223 -17.33 -18.93 46.07
CA ASP A 223 -15.89 -18.62 46.01
C ASP A 223 -15.14 -19.41 47.09
N GLU A 224 -14.28 -20.33 46.68
CA GLU A 224 -13.45 -21.17 47.54
C GLU A 224 -12.55 -20.36 48.48
N ARG A 225 -12.11 -19.16 48.06
CA ARG A 225 -11.18 -18.33 48.85
C ARG A 225 -11.86 -17.66 50.04
N SER A 226 -13.16 -17.39 49.93
CA SER A 226 -13.96 -16.77 50.99
C SER A 226 -14.70 -17.80 51.87
N ALA A 227 -14.69 -19.08 51.47
CA ALA A 227 -15.36 -20.16 52.17
C ALA A 227 -14.59 -20.59 53.43
N ASP A 228 -15.33 -21.07 54.44
CA ASP A 228 -14.69 -21.70 55.59
C ASP A 228 -13.90 -22.97 55.18
N HIS A 229 -12.98 -23.40 56.03
CA HIS A 229 -12.07 -24.51 55.71
C HIS A 229 -12.80 -25.80 55.29
N VAL A 230 -13.96 -26.11 55.94
CA VAL A 230 -14.69 -27.35 55.66
C VAL A 230 -15.41 -27.27 54.30
N VAL A 231 -16.01 -26.12 54.01
CA VAL A 231 -16.61 -25.84 52.68
C VAL A 231 -15.56 -25.82 51.62
N ALA A 232 -14.42 -25.15 51.84
CA ALA A 232 -13.31 -25.13 50.89
C ALA A 232 -12.78 -26.56 50.58
N GLN A 233 -12.68 -27.42 51.59
CA GLN A 233 -12.30 -28.82 51.41
C GLN A 233 -13.32 -29.58 50.55
N TYR A 234 -14.61 -29.37 50.78
CA TYR A 234 -15.70 -29.97 49.98
C TYR A 234 -15.60 -29.50 48.53
N LEU A 235 -15.43 -28.20 48.29
CA LEU A 235 -15.33 -27.65 46.93
C LEU A 235 -14.10 -28.21 46.17
N ARG A 236 -12.96 -28.39 46.86
CA ARG A 236 -11.79 -29.07 46.26
C ARG A 236 -12.06 -30.52 45.92
N ALA A 237 -12.79 -31.24 46.75
CA ALA A 237 -13.19 -32.61 46.46
C ALA A 237 -14.16 -32.67 45.30
N GLU A 238 -15.11 -31.76 45.20
CA GLU A 238 -16.08 -31.62 44.13
C GLU A 238 -15.37 -31.29 42.79
N ARG A 239 -14.38 -30.39 42.81
CA ARG A 239 -13.57 -30.05 41.64
C ARG A 239 -12.83 -31.29 41.12
N ARG A 240 -12.16 -32.04 42.00
CA ARG A 240 -11.47 -33.28 41.61
C ARG A 240 -12.44 -34.33 41.08
N ALA A 241 -13.66 -34.42 41.64
CA ALA A 241 -14.70 -35.30 41.13
C ALA A 241 -15.19 -34.87 39.73
N ALA A 242 -15.43 -33.60 39.53
CA ALA A 242 -15.79 -33.05 38.21
C ALA A 242 -14.71 -33.28 37.18
N GLU A 243 -13.42 -33.11 37.51
CA GLU A 243 -12.28 -33.41 36.64
C GLU A 243 -12.25 -34.88 36.22
N ARG A 244 -12.38 -35.82 37.21
CA ARG A 244 -12.47 -37.25 36.88
C ARG A 244 -13.68 -37.60 36.03
N SER A 245 -14.83 -36.96 36.28
CA SER A 245 -16.02 -37.16 35.44
C SER A 245 -15.83 -36.62 34.02
N ARG A 246 -15.13 -35.52 33.84
CA ARG A 246 -14.76 -35.00 32.53
C ARG A 246 -13.80 -35.94 31.79
N GLU A 247 -12.81 -36.54 32.49
CA GLU A 247 -11.90 -37.54 31.89
C GLU A 247 -12.68 -38.78 31.41
N ARG A 248 -13.57 -39.30 32.25
CA ARG A 248 -14.43 -40.43 31.90
C ARG A 248 -15.39 -40.09 30.76
N LEU A 249 -15.97 -38.89 30.76
CA LEU A 249 -16.81 -38.38 29.68
C LEU A 249 -16.02 -38.28 28.38
N ALA A 250 -14.82 -37.73 28.39
CA ALA A 250 -13.97 -37.62 27.24
C ALA A 250 -13.63 -38.98 26.63
N ALA A 251 -13.25 -39.94 27.46
CA ALA A 251 -12.97 -41.31 27.04
C ALA A 251 -14.21 -42.03 26.46
N ALA A 252 -15.38 -41.88 27.10
CA ALA A 252 -16.62 -42.46 26.58
C ALA A 252 -17.05 -41.84 25.24
N MET A 253 -16.94 -40.54 25.13
CA MET A 253 -17.25 -39.83 23.90
C MET A 253 -16.30 -40.20 22.76
N GLU A 254 -14.98 -40.28 22.99
CA GLU A 254 -14.02 -40.71 21.99
C GLU A 254 -14.27 -42.16 21.54
N GLY A 255 -14.55 -43.07 22.49
CA GLY A 255 -14.94 -44.45 22.20
C GLY A 255 -16.18 -44.51 21.34
N SER A 256 -17.24 -43.79 21.71
CA SER A 256 -18.49 -43.75 20.93
C SER A 256 -18.27 -43.19 19.53
N MET A 257 -17.42 -42.16 19.37
CA MET A 257 -17.08 -41.57 18.09
C MET A 257 -16.25 -42.53 17.21
N LEU A 258 -15.36 -43.30 17.80
CA LEU A 258 -14.62 -44.36 17.08
C LEU A 258 -15.55 -45.47 16.56
N ASP A 259 -16.63 -45.77 17.26
CA ASP A 259 -17.66 -46.73 16.84
C ASP A 259 -18.72 -46.09 15.89
N GLY A 260 -18.56 -44.81 15.59
CA GLY A 260 -19.44 -44.07 14.70
C GLY A 260 -19.19 -44.30 13.22
N VAL A 261 -19.94 -43.55 12.42
CA VAL A 261 -19.83 -43.57 10.95
C VAL A 261 -19.68 -42.13 10.40
N LEU A 262 -18.69 -41.93 9.56
CA LEU A 262 -18.52 -40.70 8.77
C LEU A 262 -19.32 -40.80 7.48
N ILE A 263 -20.16 -39.82 7.20
CA ILE A 263 -21.03 -39.79 6.00
C ILE A 263 -20.72 -38.55 5.19
N PHE A 264 -20.31 -38.72 3.96
CA PHE A 264 -20.09 -37.65 3.01
C PHE A 264 -20.74 -37.97 1.66
N ARG A 265 -21.58 -37.08 1.17
CA ARG A 265 -22.30 -37.23 -0.12
C ARG A 265 -22.91 -38.60 -0.31
N GLY A 266 -23.60 -39.11 0.71
CA GLY A 266 -24.27 -40.40 0.70
C GLY A 266 -23.35 -41.64 0.84
N LYS A 267 -22.04 -41.44 1.01
CA LYS A 267 -21.07 -42.51 1.21
C LYS A 267 -20.75 -42.67 2.69
N PRO A 268 -21.09 -43.79 3.34
CA PRO A 268 -20.73 -44.08 4.72
C PRO A 268 -19.33 -44.68 4.80
N THR A 269 -18.56 -44.27 5.78
CA THR A 269 -17.24 -44.83 6.11
C THR A 269 -17.18 -45.02 7.63
N PRO A 270 -17.13 -46.25 8.16
CA PRO A 270 -16.93 -46.51 9.58
C PRO A 270 -15.64 -45.88 10.07
N VAL A 271 -15.68 -45.24 11.23
CA VAL A 271 -14.52 -44.49 11.73
C VAL A 271 -13.31 -45.39 11.92
N ARG A 272 -13.50 -46.60 12.48
CA ARG A 272 -12.41 -47.59 12.68
C ARG A 272 -11.79 -48.11 11.39
N GLU A 273 -12.53 -48.10 10.27
CA GLU A 273 -11.99 -48.45 8.96
C GLU A 273 -11.21 -47.31 8.32
N ALA A 274 -11.58 -46.07 8.67
CA ALA A 274 -10.94 -44.85 8.15
C ALA A 274 -9.59 -44.53 8.80
N GLY A 275 -9.35 -45.01 10.04
CA GLY A 275 -8.09 -44.78 10.74
C GLY A 275 -8.03 -45.40 12.15
N GLU A 276 -6.84 -45.60 12.66
CA GLU A 276 -6.60 -46.16 13.99
C GLU A 276 -7.02 -45.23 15.12
N THR A 277 -6.97 -43.91 14.88
CA THR A 277 -7.40 -42.88 15.82
C THR A 277 -8.49 -42.02 15.21
N LEU A 278 -9.32 -41.40 16.04
CA LEU A 278 -10.39 -40.50 15.62
C LEU A 278 -9.85 -39.39 14.68
N ASN A 279 -8.73 -38.77 15.05
CA ASN A 279 -8.10 -37.74 14.25
C ASN A 279 -7.56 -38.24 12.90
N ALA A 280 -7.02 -39.44 12.86
CA ALA A 280 -6.55 -40.06 11.61
C ALA A 280 -7.74 -40.38 10.68
N ALA A 281 -8.81 -40.95 11.21
CA ALA A 281 -10.03 -41.25 10.49
C ALA A 281 -10.70 -40.02 9.89
N ILE A 282 -10.88 -38.97 10.73
CA ILE A 282 -11.45 -37.69 10.28
C ILE A 282 -10.57 -37.06 9.19
N ARG A 283 -9.25 -37.04 9.38
CA ARG A 283 -8.32 -36.49 8.37
C ARG A 283 -8.36 -37.27 7.07
N GLY A 284 -8.48 -38.61 7.13
CA GLY A 284 -8.60 -39.48 5.96
C GLY A 284 -9.84 -39.14 5.13
N VAL A 285 -11.01 -39.09 5.79
CA VAL A 285 -12.29 -38.78 5.13
C VAL A 285 -12.31 -37.32 4.65
N LEU A 286 -11.83 -36.36 5.44
CA LEU A 286 -11.72 -34.97 5.02
C LEU A 286 -10.80 -34.81 3.81
N SER A 287 -9.70 -35.56 3.72
CA SER A 287 -8.79 -35.50 2.56
C SER A 287 -9.47 -36.00 1.27
N ALA A 288 -10.34 -36.98 1.36
CA ALA A 288 -11.17 -37.44 0.24
C ALA A 288 -12.28 -36.40 -0.07
N ALA A 289 -12.98 -35.93 0.96
CA ALA A 289 -14.07 -34.96 0.82
C ALA A 289 -13.60 -33.63 0.19
N VAL A 290 -12.46 -33.13 0.61
CA VAL A 290 -11.90 -31.88 0.09
C VAL A 290 -11.61 -31.97 -1.41
N LYS A 291 -11.14 -33.10 -1.92
CA LYS A 291 -10.97 -33.33 -3.38
C LYS A 291 -12.30 -33.24 -4.14
N GLU A 292 -13.36 -33.80 -3.56
CA GLU A 292 -14.70 -33.73 -4.16
C GLU A 292 -15.37 -32.36 -4.01
N VAL A 293 -15.02 -31.58 -2.98
CA VAL A 293 -15.50 -30.20 -2.77
C VAL A 293 -14.80 -29.24 -3.74
N PHE A 294 -13.53 -29.48 -4.06
CA PHE A 294 -12.72 -28.63 -4.93
C PHE A 294 -12.27 -29.40 -6.21
N PRO A 295 -13.19 -29.89 -7.03
CA PRO A 295 -12.85 -30.72 -8.19
C PRO A 295 -12.03 -30.00 -9.26
N TYR A 296 -12.09 -28.66 -9.31
CA TYR A 296 -11.33 -27.86 -10.28
C TYR A 296 -10.00 -27.31 -9.71
N PHE A 297 -9.64 -27.65 -8.46
CA PHE A 297 -8.37 -27.19 -7.89
C PHE A 297 -7.16 -27.64 -8.72
N HIS A 298 -7.21 -28.84 -9.26
CA HIS A 298 -6.15 -29.44 -10.07
C HIS A 298 -5.82 -28.65 -11.36
N LEU A 299 -6.70 -27.75 -11.81
CA LEU A 299 -6.44 -26.92 -13.00
C LEU A 299 -5.38 -25.85 -12.73
N ALA A 300 -5.25 -25.37 -11.49
CA ALA A 300 -4.24 -24.41 -11.09
C ALA A 300 -3.66 -24.74 -9.69
N PRO A 301 -2.97 -25.90 -9.56
CA PRO A 301 -2.44 -26.36 -8.27
C PRO A 301 -1.12 -25.67 -7.95
N VAL A 302 -1.16 -24.33 -7.88
CA VAL A 302 0.00 -23.48 -7.61
C VAL A 302 -0.32 -22.45 -6.54
N ARG A 303 0.74 -21.97 -5.89
CA ARG A 303 0.66 -20.87 -4.94
C ARG A 303 1.70 -19.81 -5.33
N PRO A 304 1.36 -18.94 -6.29
CA PRO A 304 2.24 -17.84 -6.70
C PRO A 304 2.56 -16.92 -5.53
N SER A 305 3.68 -16.22 -5.60
CA SER A 305 3.97 -15.14 -4.66
C SER A 305 3.02 -13.95 -4.88
N THR A 306 2.88 -13.10 -3.86
CA THR A 306 1.94 -11.96 -3.91
C THR A 306 2.25 -10.98 -5.04
N ASP A 307 3.50 -10.85 -5.43
CA ASP A 307 3.98 -9.94 -6.48
C ASP A 307 4.13 -10.58 -7.86
N GLU A 308 3.88 -11.88 -7.98
CA GLU A 308 4.13 -12.65 -9.22
C GLU A 308 3.23 -12.22 -10.37
N ALA A 309 1.95 -11.94 -10.11
CA ALA A 309 1.05 -11.39 -11.12
C ALA A 309 1.54 -10.05 -11.68
N ALA A 310 2.07 -9.18 -10.79
CA ALA A 310 2.64 -7.89 -11.18
C ALA A 310 3.95 -8.06 -11.94
N LYS A 311 4.82 -8.97 -11.52
CA LYS A 311 6.05 -9.30 -12.23
C LYS A 311 5.78 -9.89 -13.60
N PHE A 312 4.79 -10.79 -13.72
CA PHE A 312 4.36 -11.37 -14.99
C PHE A 312 3.94 -10.28 -16.00
N LEU A 313 3.13 -9.32 -15.56
CA LEU A 313 2.74 -8.17 -16.41
C LEU A 313 3.92 -7.21 -16.68
N GLY A 314 4.84 -7.08 -15.74
CA GLY A 314 5.99 -6.18 -15.86
C GLY A 314 7.07 -6.65 -16.85
N VAL A 315 7.02 -7.92 -17.30
CA VAL A 315 7.95 -8.39 -18.35
C VAL A 315 7.54 -7.76 -19.69
N GLU A 316 8.39 -6.93 -20.24
CA GLU A 316 8.12 -6.22 -21.50
C GLU A 316 7.90 -7.18 -22.68
N ARG A 317 8.75 -8.17 -22.82
CA ARG A 317 8.71 -9.16 -23.91
C ARG A 317 8.33 -10.54 -23.39
N MET A 318 7.27 -11.14 -23.97
CA MET A 318 6.76 -12.46 -23.55
C MET A 318 7.78 -13.61 -23.75
N ASP A 319 8.74 -13.47 -24.66
CA ASP A 319 9.83 -14.45 -24.84
C ASP A 319 10.78 -14.51 -23.62
N ARG A 320 10.83 -13.45 -22.80
CA ARG A 320 11.63 -13.36 -21.57
C ARG A 320 10.92 -13.89 -20.33
N ILE A 321 9.67 -14.33 -20.42
CA ILE A 321 8.96 -14.93 -19.30
C ILE A 321 9.62 -16.26 -18.96
N THR A 322 10.08 -16.39 -17.71
CA THR A 322 10.72 -17.60 -17.16
C THR A 322 9.68 -18.52 -16.57
N LYS A 323 10.06 -19.80 -16.31
CA LYS A 323 9.18 -20.76 -15.63
C LYS A 323 8.75 -20.32 -14.23
N ASP A 324 9.59 -19.53 -13.54
CA ASP A 324 9.26 -19.04 -12.21
C ASP A 324 8.16 -17.95 -12.27
N LEU A 325 8.08 -17.22 -13.38
CA LEU A 325 7.02 -16.22 -13.62
C LEU A 325 5.79 -16.82 -14.33
N ASP A 326 5.88 -18.03 -14.82
CA ASP A 326 4.79 -18.76 -15.45
C ASP A 326 4.65 -20.17 -14.84
N PRO A 327 4.23 -20.25 -13.56
CA PRO A 327 4.18 -21.50 -12.83
C PRO A 327 3.15 -22.51 -13.39
N LEU A 328 2.20 -22.03 -14.19
CA LEU A 328 1.19 -22.87 -14.87
C LEU A 328 1.54 -23.19 -16.33
N GLY A 329 2.62 -22.63 -16.88
CA GLY A 329 3.01 -22.86 -18.27
C GLY A 329 2.00 -22.30 -19.27
N LEU A 330 1.41 -21.14 -18.97
CA LEU A 330 0.38 -20.49 -19.80
C LEU A 330 0.97 -19.84 -21.05
N VAL A 331 2.28 -19.55 -21.07
CA VAL A 331 2.95 -18.90 -22.20
C VAL A 331 3.51 -19.94 -23.16
N VAL A 332 2.93 -20.01 -24.35
CA VAL A 332 3.38 -20.93 -25.42
C VAL A 332 4.38 -20.23 -26.32
N LYS A 333 5.56 -20.85 -26.49
CA LYS A 333 6.65 -20.42 -27.37
C LYS A 333 6.70 -21.33 -28.60
N THR A 334 5.69 -21.23 -29.47
CA THR A 334 5.65 -21.93 -30.76
C THR A 334 6.37 -21.14 -31.85
N LYS A 335 6.51 -21.72 -33.07
CA LYS A 335 7.05 -21.03 -34.28
C LYS A 335 6.18 -19.81 -34.59
N GLY A 336 6.44 -18.69 -33.89
CA GLY A 336 5.71 -17.43 -33.96
C GLY A 336 5.96 -16.61 -32.69
N ALA A 337 5.30 -15.46 -32.56
CA ALA A 337 5.41 -14.63 -31.37
C ALA A 337 4.90 -15.37 -30.12
N PRO A 338 5.64 -15.38 -29.00
CA PRO A 338 5.19 -15.96 -27.74
C PRO A 338 3.84 -15.34 -27.31
N ARG A 339 2.89 -16.19 -26.93
CA ARG A 339 1.55 -15.73 -26.53
C ARG A 339 1.03 -16.52 -25.34
N VAL A 340 0.09 -15.97 -24.60
CA VAL A 340 -0.69 -16.70 -23.59
C VAL A 340 -1.65 -17.64 -24.31
N ASP A 341 -1.63 -18.90 -23.94
CA ASP A 341 -2.54 -19.92 -24.49
C ASP A 341 -3.88 -19.88 -23.76
N THR A 342 -4.84 -19.17 -24.33
CA THR A 342 -6.20 -19.07 -23.77
C THR A 342 -7.00 -20.37 -23.88
N SER A 343 -6.51 -21.35 -24.66
CA SER A 343 -7.09 -22.70 -24.72
C SER A 343 -6.62 -23.61 -23.58
N ALA A 344 -5.62 -23.19 -22.78
CA ALA A 344 -5.23 -23.91 -21.59
C ALA A 344 -6.44 -24.16 -20.69
N PRO A 345 -6.63 -25.39 -20.16
CA PRO A 345 -7.86 -25.78 -19.45
C PRO A 345 -8.27 -24.81 -18.33
N VAL A 346 -7.31 -24.27 -17.59
CA VAL A 346 -7.58 -23.32 -16.52
C VAL A 346 -8.11 -21.99 -17.06
N LEU A 347 -7.50 -21.43 -18.11
CA LEU A 347 -7.93 -20.15 -18.69
C LEU A 347 -9.27 -20.28 -19.40
N ALA A 348 -9.47 -21.40 -20.12
CA ALA A 348 -10.74 -21.69 -20.76
C ALA A 348 -11.88 -21.79 -19.74
N GLU A 349 -11.65 -22.46 -18.59
CA GLU A 349 -12.64 -22.55 -17.52
C GLU A 349 -12.91 -21.16 -16.86
N VAL A 350 -11.86 -20.37 -16.58
CA VAL A 350 -12.02 -19.02 -16.04
C VAL A 350 -12.84 -18.16 -16.99
N LEU A 351 -12.55 -18.17 -18.28
CA LEU A 351 -13.29 -17.40 -19.29
C LEU A 351 -14.74 -17.87 -19.40
N ARG A 352 -15.00 -19.18 -19.44
CA ARG A 352 -16.35 -19.74 -19.46
C ARG A 352 -17.20 -19.22 -18.31
N VAL A 353 -16.66 -19.29 -17.09
CA VAL A 353 -17.36 -18.83 -15.88
C VAL A 353 -17.50 -17.33 -15.88
N PHE A 354 -16.44 -16.60 -16.25
CA PHE A 354 -16.47 -15.15 -16.33
C PHE A 354 -17.55 -14.65 -17.29
N TRP A 355 -17.66 -15.18 -18.50
CA TRP A 355 -18.67 -14.80 -19.47
C TRP A 355 -20.08 -15.11 -18.96
N THR A 356 -20.30 -16.27 -18.36
CA THR A 356 -21.61 -16.62 -17.78
C THR A 356 -22.00 -15.59 -16.70
N LYS A 357 -21.08 -15.26 -15.78
CA LYS A 357 -21.36 -14.36 -14.66
C LYS A 357 -21.42 -12.89 -15.10
N SER A 358 -20.65 -12.47 -16.07
CA SER A 358 -20.72 -11.12 -16.62
C SER A 358 -22.04 -10.86 -17.36
N ALA A 359 -22.56 -11.87 -18.07
CA ALA A 359 -23.88 -11.79 -18.70
C ALA A 359 -25.01 -11.68 -17.67
N GLU A 360 -24.91 -12.39 -16.53
CA GLU A 360 -25.87 -12.29 -15.42
C GLU A 360 -25.83 -10.92 -14.72
N SER A 361 -24.70 -10.21 -14.74
CA SER A 361 -24.52 -8.93 -14.01
C SER A 361 -25.25 -7.74 -14.62
N GLY A 362 -25.80 -7.84 -15.82
CA GLY A 362 -26.47 -6.77 -16.56
C GLY A 362 -25.54 -5.61 -16.99
N SER A 363 -24.40 -5.44 -16.33
CA SER A 363 -23.38 -4.41 -16.69
C SER A 363 -22.25 -4.97 -17.56
N GLY A 364 -22.19 -6.29 -17.73
CA GLY A 364 -21.06 -6.97 -18.38
C GLY A 364 -19.74 -6.89 -17.59
N ARG A 365 -19.78 -6.31 -16.38
CA ARG A 365 -18.60 -6.01 -15.56
C ARG A 365 -18.67 -6.68 -14.20
N LEU A 366 -17.60 -7.37 -13.80
CA LEU A 366 -17.49 -8.03 -12.50
C LEU A 366 -16.38 -7.36 -11.66
N GLN A 367 -16.61 -7.29 -10.35
CA GLN A 367 -15.62 -6.76 -9.40
C GLN A 367 -14.54 -7.79 -9.11
N GLY A 368 -13.29 -7.33 -8.97
CA GLY A 368 -12.16 -8.20 -8.61
C GLY A 368 -12.36 -8.92 -7.28
N SER A 369 -13.01 -8.29 -6.29
CA SER A 369 -13.37 -8.95 -5.02
C SER A 369 -14.30 -10.14 -5.23
N TYR A 370 -15.36 -9.96 -6.02
CA TYR A 370 -16.30 -11.03 -6.35
C TYR A 370 -15.62 -12.22 -7.04
N LEU A 371 -14.74 -11.93 -8.00
CA LEU A 371 -13.98 -12.95 -8.72
C LEU A 371 -13.01 -13.69 -7.81
N GLN A 372 -12.32 -12.99 -6.92
CA GLN A 372 -11.44 -13.63 -5.94
C GLN A 372 -12.21 -14.54 -5.01
N ASP A 373 -13.33 -14.09 -4.46
CA ASP A 373 -14.13 -14.89 -3.54
C ASP A 373 -14.72 -16.11 -4.25
N MET A 374 -15.23 -15.94 -5.48
CA MET A 374 -15.78 -17.00 -6.29
C MET A 374 -14.76 -18.11 -6.61
N PHE A 375 -13.57 -17.75 -7.09
CA PHE A 375 -12.53 -18.73 -7.44
C PHE A 375 -11.71 -19.24 -6.25
N SER A 376 -11.81 -18.58 -5.09
CA SER A 376 -11.19 -19.07 -3.86
C SER A 376 -12.11 -20.01 -3.08
N ALA A 377 -13.42 -19.99 -3.36
CA ALA A 377 -14.43 -20.87 -2.78
C ALA A 377 -14.60 -22.18 -3.60
N PRO A 378 -15.35 -23.15 -3.10
CA PRO A 378 -15.78 -24.29 -3.91
C PRO A 378 -16.50 -23.84 -5.20
N PRO A 379 -16.28 -24.49 -6.33
CA PRO A 379 -15.55 -25.73 -6.55
C PRO A 379 -14.06 -25.58 -6.92
N TYR A 380 -13.50 -24.37 -6.92
CA TYR A 380 -12.12 -24.09 -7.39
C TYR A 380 -11.09 -24.14 -6.26
N GLY A 381 -11.27 -23.36 -5.21
CA GLY A 381 -10.39 -23.32 -4.06
C GLY A 381 -9.01 -22.69 -4.31
N TRP A 382 -8.81 -21.98 -5.42
CA TRP A 382 -7.52 -21.39 -5.77
C TRP A 382 -7.13 -20.26 -4.80
N THR A 383 -5.83 -20.03 -4.63
CA THR A 383 -5.38 -18.94 -3.78
C THR A 383 -5.72 -17.58 -4.42
N LYS A 384 -5.89 -16.55 -3.61
CA LYS A 384 -6.14 -15.20 -4.12
C LYS A 384 -5.03 -14.72 -5.06
N ASP A 385 -3.80 -15.15 -4.82
CA ASP A 385 -2.65 -14.86 -5.66
C ASP A 385 -2.72 -15.60 -7.01
N THR A 386 -3.16 -16.86 -7.00
CA THR A 386 -3.44 -17.63 -8.23
C THR A 386 -4.51 -16.96 -9.08
N VAL A 387 -5.60 -16.52 -8.46
CA VAL A 387 -6.69 -15.82 -9.18
C VAL A 387 -6.16 -14.55 -9.84
N ARG A 388 -5.40 -13.72 -9.11
CA ARG A 388 -4.80 -12.50 -9.67
C ARG A 388 -3.87 -12.80 -10.85
N TYR A 389 -3.05 -13.86 -10.73
CA TYR A 389 -2.16 -14.29 -11.80
C TYR A 389 -2.94 -14.74 -13.05
N LEU A 390 -4.02 -15.50 -12.90
CA LEU A 390 -4.86 -15.94 -14.03
C LEU A 390 -5.52 -14.74 -14.74
N PHE A 391 -6.04 -13.78 -13.99
CA PHE A 391 -6.62 -12.57 -14.59
C PHE A 391 -5.57 -11.66 -15.23
N ALA A 392 -4.34 -11.61 -14.69
CA ALA A 392 -3.21 -10.94 -15.33
C ALA A 392 -2.85 -11.62 -16.66
N ALA A 393 -2.84 -12.94 -16.69
CA ALA A 393 -2.60 -13.69 -17.93
C ALA A 393 -3.69 -13.44 -18.97
N LEU A 394 -4.97 -13.41 -18.59
CA LEU A 394 -6.09 -13.10 -19.48
C LEU A 394 -6.09 -11.66 -19.99
N LEU A 395 -5.69 -10.69 -19.15
CA LEU A 395 -5.47 -9.32 -19.62
C LEU A 395 -4.38 -9.28 -20.68
N ARG A 396 -3.25 -9.96 -20.42
CA ARG A 396 -2.13 -10.02 -21.36
C ARG A 396 -2.48 -10.76 -22.65
N ALA A 397 -3.38 -11.73 -22.58
CA ALA A 397 -3.96 -12.41 -23.73
C ALA A 397 -4.88 -11.52 -24.57
N GLY A 398 -5.30 -10.36 -24.03
CA GLY A 398 -6.25 -9.48 -24.69
C GLY A 398 -7.70 -9.96 -24.66
N GLU A 399 -8.04 -10.88 -23.74
CA GLU A 399 -9.42 -11.38 -23.58
C GLU A 399 -10.25 -10.51 -22.63
N LEU A 400 -9.61 -9.87 -21.67
CA LEU A 400 -10.24 -9.04 -20.66
C LEU A 400 -9.66 -7.63 -20.65
N GLU A 401 -10.42 -6.70 -20.08
CA GLU A 401 -10.00 -5.34 -19.77
C GLU A 401 -10.28 -4.99 -18.33
N PHE A 402 -9.41 -4.19 -17.71
CA PHE A 402 -9.55 -3.76 -16.33
C PHE A 402 -10.06 -2.31 -16.27
N HIS A 403 -11.00 -2.06 -15.37
CA HIS A 403 -11.50 -0.73 -15.07
C HIS A 403 -10.91 -0.29 -13.73
N VAL A 404 -9.87 0.54 -13.81
CA VAL A 404 -9.13 1.05 -12.66
C VAL A 404 -9.61 2.47 -12.37
N ALA A 405 -9.87 2.79 -11.09
CA ALA A 405 -10.25 4.14 -10.71
C ALA A 405 -9.12 5.14 -11.01
N GLY A 406 -9.46 6.27 -11.65
CA GLY A 406 -8.49 7.29 -12.05
C GLY A 406 -7.79 7.02 -13.40
N ALA A 407 -8.06 5.90 -14.05
CA ALA A 407 -7.66 5.67 -15.44
C ALA A 407 -8.64 6.38 -16.37
N GLY A 408 -8.14 7.06 -17.40
CA GLY A 408 -8.98 7.77 -18.38
C GLY A 408 -9.84 6.87 -19.28
N GLY A 409 -9.77 5.52 -19.08
CA GLY A 409 -10.51 4.51 -19.81
C GLY A 409 -10.20 3.09 -19.32
N PRO A 410 -10.73 2.04 -20.00
CA PRO A 410 -10.40 0.66 -19.66
C PRO A 410 -8.94 0.34 -19.98
N VAL A 411 -8.28 -0.31 -19.03
CA VAL A 411 -6.88 -0.78 -19.15
C VAL A 411 -6.90 -2.12 -19.88
N ARG A 412 -6.30 -2.17 -21.06
CA ARG A 412 -6.40 -3.30 -22.00
C ARG A 412 -5.16 -4.16 -22.12
N THR A 413 -4.03 -3.72 -21.58
CA THR A 413 -2.76 -4.46 -21.66
C THR A 413 -1.85 -4.22 -20.46
N ALA A 414 -0.69 -4.91 -20.45
CA ALA A 414 0.31 -4.89 -19.40
C ALA A 414 1.04 -3.52 -19.28
N GLY A 415 0.39 -2.51 -18.72
CA GLY A 415 0.95 -1.21 -18.40
C GLY A 415 1.09 -0.95 -16.90
N PRO A 416 1.64 0.18 -16.46
CA PRO A 416 1.79 0.52 -15.05
C PRO A 416 0.49 0.42 -14.26
N GLN A 417 -0.63 0.85 -14.84
CA GLN A 417 -1.95 0.76 -14.21
C GLN A 417 -2.43 -0.69 -14.03
N ALA A 418 -2.17 -1.56 -15.01
CA ALA A 418 -2.47 -2.99 -14.91
C ALA A 418 -1.61 -3.67 -13.85
N ILE A 419 -0.32 -3.34 -13.81
CA ILE A 419 0.64 -3.86 -12.82
C ILE A 419 0.19 -3.46 -11.40
N ASP A 420 -0.14 -2.19 -11.18
CA ASP A 420 -0.62 -1.70 -9.89
C ASP A 420 -1.96 -2.33 -9.49
N ALA A 421 -2.84 -2.59 -10.45
CA ALA A 421 -4.14 -3.24 -10.22
C ALA A 421 -3.98 -4.68 -9.70
N VAL A 422 -2.98 -5.45 -10.16
CA VAL A 422 -2.75 -6.83 -9.75
C VAL A 422 -1.69 -7.00 -8.65
N LYS A 423 -1.02 -5.93 -8.23
CA LYS A 423 0.09 -5.94 -7.27
C LYS A 423 -0.29 -6.54 -5.91
N SER A 424 -1.51 -6.33 -5.48
CA SER A 424 -2.01 -6.83 -4.19
C SER A 424 -3.48 -7.24 -4.28
N THR A 425 -3.91 -8.07 -3.31
CA THR A 425 -5.32 -8.42 -3.13
C THR A 425 -6.21 -7.18 -2.98
N VAL A 426 -5.74 -6.17 -2.23
CA VAL A 426 -6.50 -4.93 -1.99
C VAL A 426 -6.68 -4.12 -3.27
N SER A 427 -5.64 -4.01 -4.08
CA SER A 427 -5.70 -3.31 -5.38
C SER A 427 -6.65 -4.03 -6.33
N PHE A 428 -6.51 -5.35 -6.47
CA PHE A 428 -7.34 -6.16 -7.36
C PHE A 428 -8.82 -6.17 -6.96
N ASN A 429 -9.13 -6.15 -5.68
CA ASN A 429 -10.50 -6.11 -5.19
C ASN A 429 -11.27 -4.85 -5.61
N ARG A 430 -10.57 -3.77 -5.93
CA ARG A 430 -11.15 -2.46 -6.27
C ARG A 430 -11.40 -2.26 -7.75
N ILE A 431 -10.84 -3.12 -8.62
CA ILE A 431 -11.03 -2.99 -10.05
C ILE A 431 -12.30 -3.68 -10.52
N GLY A 432 -12.89 -3.15 -11.59
CA GLY A 432 -13.88 -3.87 -12.37
C GLY A 432 -13.20 -4.57 -13.54
N ILE A 433 -13.73 -5.70 -13.97
CA ILE A 433 -13.21 -6.48 -15.09
C ILE A 433 -14.36 -6.74 -16.05
N SER A 434 -14.16 -6.52 -17.35
CA SER A 434 -15.09 -6.86 -18.43
C SER A 434 -14.40 -7.63 -19.54
N SER A 435 -15.19 -8.31 -20.38
CA SER A 435 -14.67 -8.90 -21.60
C SER A 435 -14.25 -7.79 -22.58
N ARG A 436 -13.25 -8.05 -23.33
CA ARG A 436 -12.80 -7.15 -24.40
C ARG A 436 -13.57 -7.43 -25.67
N ASP A 437 -14.54 -6.59 -25.99
CA ASP A 437 -15.47 -6.79 -27.12
C ASP A 437 -14.88 -6.49 -28.51
N ALA A 438 -13.80 -5.71 -28.58
CA ALA A 438 -13.18 -5.35 -29.85
C ALA A 438 -11.65 -5.51 -29.82
N LYS A 439 -11.15 -6.47 -30.58
CA LYS A 439 -9.73 -6.51 -30.96
C LYS A 439 -9.51 -5.40 -32.00
N LEU A 440 -8.39 -4.68 -31.91
CA LEU A 440 -8.04 -3.66 -32.89
C LEU A 440 -7.92 -4.29 -34.30
N PRO A 441 -8.46 -3.63 -35.34
CA PRO A 441 -8.31 -4.12 -36.71
C PRO A 441 -6.83 -4.26 -37.08
N PRO A 442 -6.42 -5.31 -37.84
CA PRO A 442 -5.03 -5.50 -38.24
C PRO A 442 -4.46 -4.26 -38.96
N GLU A 443 -5.28 -3.56 -39.71
CA GLU A 443 -4.91 -2.31 -40.41
C GLU A 443 -4.55 -1.17 -39.46
N SER A 444 -5.19 -1.10 -38.28
CA SER A 444 -4.82 -0.11 -37.26
C SER A 444 -3.50 -0.45 -36.59
N LEU A 445 -3.23 -1.73 -36.35
CA LEU A 445 -1.95 -2.21 -35.83
C LEU A 445 -0.81 -1.93 -36.85
N ASP A 446 -1.04 -2.20 -38.14
CA ASP A 446 -0.08 -1.94 -39.20
C ASP A 446 0.23 -0.44 -39.30
N ARG A 447 -0.79 0.44 -39.25
CA ARG A 447 -0.57 1.90 -39.24
C ARG A 447 0.23 2.38 -38.04
N ALA A 448 -0.09 1.87 -36.84
CA ALA A 448 0.64 2.21 -35.62
C ALA A 448 2.12 1.80 -35.72
N ALA A 449 2.38 0.57 -36.15
CA ALA A 449 3.73 0.05 -36.34
C ALA A 449 4.54 0.91 -37.32
N ARG A 450 4.02 1.18 -38.53
CA ARG A 450 4.69 2.02 -39.53
C ARG A 450 4.96 3.44 -39.03
N ARG A 451 4.05 4.03 -38.26
CA ARG A 451 4.26 5.37 -37.66
C ARG A 451 5.41 5.37 -36.68
N LEU A 452 5.54 4.34 -35.85
CA LEU A 452 6.67 4.20 -34.93
C LEU A 452 7.98 3.95 -35.66
N GLU A 453 7.97 3.08 -36.70
CA GLU A 453 9.14 2.87 -37.55
C GLU A 453 9.60 4.18 -38.21
N THR A 454 8.66 4.99 -38.72
CA THR A 454 8.98 6.30 -39.32
C THR A 454 9.56 7.28 -38.31
N LEU A 455 9.07 7.28 -37.05
CA LEU A 455 9.50 8.21 -36.03
C LEU A 455 10.84 7.86 -35.40
N PHE A 456 11.15 6.55 -35.27
CA PHE A 456 12.31 6.08 -34.49
C PHE A 456 13.28 5.19 -35.27
N GLY A 457 12.89 4.68 -36.42
CA GLY A 457 13.78 3.90 -37.33
C GLY A 457 13.88 2.41 -36.97
N ASP A 458 13.23 1.93 -35.92
CA ASP A 458 13.26 0.53 -35.48
C ASP A 458 12.12 -0.26 -36.12
N GLU A 459 12.36 -1.53 -36.50
CA GLU A 459 11.32 -2.43 -37.01
C GLU A 459 10.32 -2.79 -35.90
N VAL A 460 9.05 -2.48 -36.10
CA VAL A 460 7.95 -2.73 -35.13
C VAL A 460 6.94 -3.68 -35.77
N LEU A 461 6.76 -4.87 -35.19
CA LEU A 461 5.72 -5.77 -35.65
C LEU A 461 4.31 -5.21 -35.34
N PRO A 462 3.31 -5.41 -36.23
CA PRO A 462 1.96 -4.92 -36.06
C PRO A 462 1.19 -5.76 -35.00
N LEU A 463 1.72 -5.79 -33.77
CA LEU A 463 1.18 -6.44 -32.59
C LEU A 463 1.10 -5.43 -31.46
N GLU A 464 0.02 -5.45 -30.69
CA GLU A 464 -0.19 -4.51 -29.58
C GLU A 464 1.00 -4.47 -28.59
N ASP A 465 1.56 -5.65 -28.24
CA ASP A 465 2.70 -5.75 -27.33
C ASP A 465 3.98 -5.13 -27.92
N HIS A 466 4.23 -5.28 -29.23
CA HIS A 466 5.39 -4.71 -29.89
C HIS A 466 5.26 -3.18 -30.04
N ILE A 467 4.06 -2.71 -30.38
CA ILE A 467 3.74 -1.27 -30.43
C ILE A 467 3.94 -0.65 -29.03
N SER A 468 3.41 -1.30 -27.98
CA SER A 468 3.59 -0.86 -26.60
C SER A 468 5.06 -0.86 -26.18
N HIS A 469 5.80 -1.89 -26.56
CA HIS A 469 7.24 -1.97 -26.27
C HIS A 469 7.99 -0.79 -26.91
N SER A 470 7.76 -0.50 -28.19
CA SER A 470 8.38 0.63 -28.90
C SER A 470 8.02 1.97 -28.24
N VAL A 471 6.75 2.16 -27.87
CA VAL A 471 6.33 3.38 -27.14
C VAL A 471 7.09 3.51 -25.82
N ARG A 472 7.16 2.45 -25.01
CA ARG A 472 7.86 2.46 -23.71
C ARG A 472 9.37 2.62 -23.82
N GLN A 473 9.96 2.19 -24.92
CA GLN A 473 11.38 2.34 -25.19
C GLN A 473 11.74 3.78 -25.57
N HIS A 474 10.95 4.43 -26.44
CA HIS A 474 11.34 5.68 -27.05
C HIS A 474 10.68 6.93 -26.47
N PHE A 475 9.46 6.80 -25.93
CA PHE A 475 8.72 7.97 -25.44
C PHE A 475 9.28 8.58 -24.14
N PRO A 476 9.88 7.84 -23.20
CA PRO A 476 10.53 8.46 -22.04
C PRO A 476 11.65 9.41 -22.47
N ASP A 477 12.55 8.96 -23.35
CA ASP A 477 13.66 9.77 -23.87
C ASP A 477 13.13 10.97 -24.68
N LEU A 478 12.05 10.76 -25.44
CA LEU A 478 11.37 11.83 -26.18
C LEU A 478 10.80 12.89 -25.22
N LEU A 479 10.14 12.48 -24.14
CA LEU A 479 9.58 13.40 -23.14
C LEU A 479 10.68 14.14 -22.38
N GLU A 480 11.77 13.46 -22.01
CA GLU A 480 12.92 14.08 -21.38
C GLU A 480 13.55 15.15 -22.29
N ARG A 481 13.81 14.78 -23.56
CA ARG A 481 14.39 15.68 -24.54
C ARG A 481 13.51 16.89 -24.83
N LEU A 482 12.21 16.70 -25.04
CA LEU A 482 11.27 17.75 -25.43
C LEU A 482 10.64 18.47 -24.25
N GLY A 483 10.86 18.02 -23.02
CA GLY A 483 10.21 18.52 -21.81
C GLY A 483 10.40 20.02 -21.57
N SER A 484 11.55 20.57 -21.99
CA SER A 484 11.85 22.00 -21.89
C SER A 484 11.31 22.86 -23.04
N LEU A 485 10.78 22.24 -24.09
CA LEU A 485 10.37 22.94 -25.32
C LEU A 485 9.27 23.99 -25.09
N PRO A 486 8.19 23.71 -24.33
CA PRO A 486 7.15 24.74 -24.08
C PRO A 486 7.70 25.97 -23.39
N ASP A 487 8.52 25.79 -22.34
CA ASP A 487 9.12 26.91 -21.63
C ASP A 487 10.09 27.72 -22.49
N ARG A 488 10.87 27.06 -23.33
CA ARG A 488 11.76 27.73 -24.29
C ARG A 488 10.97 28.56 -25.28
N LEU A 489 9.89 28.00 -25.85
CA LEU A 489 9.04 28.74 -26.81
C LEU A 489 8.40 29.96 -26.14
N ARG A 490 7.89 29.80 -24.92
CA ARG A 490 7.33 30.90 -24.11
C ARG A 490 8.36 31.99 -23.82
N LEU A 491 9.56 31.61 -23.35
CA LEU A 491 10.64 32.55 -23.04
C LEU A 491 11.11 33.33 -24.25
N LEU A 492 11.08 32.69 -25.42
CA LEU A 492 11.42 33.32 -26.71
C LEU A 492 10.21 34.06 -27.33
N GLY A 493 9.01 33.94 -26.71
CA GLY A 493 7.77 34.52 -27.25
C GLY A 493 7.34 33.93 -28.59
N LEU A 494 7.74 32.71 -28.91
CA LEU A 494 7.41 32.03 -30.15
C LEU A 494 6.07 31.30 -30.04
N SER A 495 5.37 31.16 -31.15
CA SER A 495 4.15 30.35 -31.21
C SER A 495 4.45 28.86 -31.11
N GLY A 496 3.46 28.08 -30.61
CA GLY A 496 3.57 26.61 -30.48
C GLY A 496 3.74 26.12 -29.07
N GLU A 497 3.70 27.00 -28.04
CA GLU A 497 3.71 26.58 -26.62
C GLU A 497 2.58 25.60 -26.33
N ASP A 498 1.33 25.98 -26.58
CA ASP A 498 0.14 25.14 -26.35
C ASP A 498 0.22 23.80 -27.12
N ARG A 499 0.76 23.84 -28.36
CA ARG A 499 0.92 22.64 -29.16
C ARG A 499 1.94 21.70 -28.57
N SER A 500 3.07 22.23 -28.09
CA SER A 500 4.10 21.42 -27.43
C SER A 500 3.65 20.87 -26.09
N GLN A 501 2.88 21.64 -25.30
CA GLN A 501 2.28 21.16 -24.06
C GLN A 501 1.30 20.01 -24.30
N ARG A 502 0.41 20.14 -25.28
CA ARG A 502 -0.52 19.05 -25.67
C ARG A 502 0.22 17.81 -26.12
N LEU A 503 1.24 17.97 -26.97
CA LEU A 503 2.08 16.85 -27.38
C LEU A 503 2.68 16.09 -26.19
N LEU A 504 3.26 16.80 -25.23
CA LEU A 504 3.86 16.19 -24.04
C LEU A 504 2.80 15.48 -23.18
N ALA A 505 1.62 16.06 -23.05
CA ALA A 505 0.50 15.46 -22.33
C ALA A 505 0.02 14.17 -23.04
N ASP A 506 -0.22 14.24 -24.36
CA ASP A 506 -0.66 13.10 -25.17
C ASP A 506 0.38 11.96 -25.15
N ALA A 507 1.67 12.30 -25.26
CA ALA A 507 2.76 11.35 -25.18
C ALA A 507 2.88 10.71 -23.78
N ALA A 508 2.70 11.49 -22.72
CA ALA A 508 2.68 11.00 -21.35
C ALA A 508 1.46 10.10 -21.07
N ASP A 509 0.31 10.43 -21.67
CA ASP A 509 -0.90 9.62 -21.54
C ASP A 509 -0.78 8.29 -22.27
N LEU A 510 -0.06 8.25 -23.39
CA LEU A 510 0.28 6.98 -24.05
C LEU A 510 1.16 6.08 -23.19
N LEU A 511 2.07 6.65 -22.39
CA LEU A 511 2.90 5.89 -21.46
C LEU A 511 2.10 5.39 -20.23
N LYS A 512 1.13 6.16 -19.78
CA LYS A 512 0.22 5.78 -18.67
C LYS A 512 -0.82 4.75 -19.11
N GLY A 513 -1.19 4.80 -20.41
CA GLY A 513 -2.14 3.90 -21.02
C GLY A 513 -1.58 2.50 -21.20
N ASP A 514 -2.49 1.61 -21.57
CA ASP A 514 -2.13 0.26 -21.98
C ASP A 514 -1.70 0.19 -23.45
N ALA A 515 -1.13 -0.92 -23.90
CA ALA A 515 -0.65 -1.07 -25.28
C ALA A 515 -1.80 -1.08 -26.29
N GLY A 516 -3.01 -1.53 -25.89
CA GLY A 516 -4.21 -1.40 -26.72
C GLY A 516 -4.59 0.07 -26.89
N GLY A 517 -4.43 0.88 -25.85
CA GLY A 517 -4.58 2.33 -25.89
C GLY A 517 -3.56 2.96 -26.83
N ALA A 518 -2.28 2.62 -26.67
CA ALA A 518 -1.21 3.12 -27.54
C ALA A 518 -1.43 2.70 -29.01
N ALA A 519 -1.75 1.43 -29.24
CA ALA A 519 -2.03 0.92 -30.59
C ALA A 519 -3.30 1.54 -31.21
N SER A 520 -4.33 1.79 -30.41
CA SER A 520 -5.57 2.45 -30.85
C SER A 520 -5.33 3.89 -31.26
N VAL A 521 -4.62 4.66 -30.44
CA VAL A 521 -4.31 6.07 -30.70
C VAL A 521 -3.38 6.19 -31.92
N LEU A 522 -2.25 5.47 -31.88
CA LEU A 522 -1.27 5.51 -33.00
C LEU A 522 -1.81 4.87 -34.28
N GLY A 523 -2.75 3.94 -34.21
CA GLY A 523 -3.42 3.29 -35.32
C GLY A 523 -4.63 4.05 -35.86
N GLY A 524 -5.09 5.09 -35.16
CA GLY A 524 -6.20 5.92 -35.61
C GLY A 524 -5.96 6.60 -36.94
N VAL A 525 -7.01 6.76 -37.78
CA VAL A 525 -6.91 7.37 -39.09
C VAL A 525 -6.43 8.82 -38.96
N GLU A 526 -6.97 9.55 -38.02
CA GLU A 526 -6.72 10.99 -37.79
C GLU A 526 -5.69 11.27 -36.66
N CYS A 527 -4.77 10.35 -36.42
CA CYS A 527 -3.78 10.53 -35.35
C CYS A 527 -2.76 11.63 -35.77
N ALA A 528 -2.82 12.76 -35.08
CA ALA A 528 -1.91 13.90 -35.31
C ALA A 528 -0.57 13.77 -34.57
N LEU A 529 -0.42 12.84 -33.65
CA LEU A 529 0.74 12.70 -32.75
C LEU A 529 2.07 12.52 -33.52
N PRO A 530 2.18 11.69 -34.60
CA PRO A 530 3.42 11.55 -35.36
C PRO A 530 3.89 12.88 -35.98
N ASP A 531 2.96 13.64 -36.56
CA ASP A 531 3.27 14.93 -37.15
C ASP A 531 3.67 15.96 -36.08
N GLN A 532 3.04 15.92 -34.93
CA GLN A 532 3.40 16.78 -33.81
C GLN A 532 4.79 16.44 -33.23
N ILE A 533 5.14 15.15 -33.13
CA ILE A 533 6.48 14.72 -32.71
C ILE A 533 7.53 15.18 -33.71
N THR A 534 7.27 14.98 -35.00
CA THR A 534 8.17 15.40 -36.07
C THR A 534 8.41 16.91 -36.05
N TRP A 535 7.33 17.70 -35.90
CA TRP A 535 7.41 19.14 -35.74
C TRP A 535 8.23 19.53 -34.48
N ALA A 536 7.93 18.94 -33.33
CA ALA A 536 8.61 19.29 -32.08
C ALA A 536 10.10 18.94 -32.10
N LYS A 537 10.48 17.78 -32.73
CA LYS A 537 11.87 17.42 -32.94
C LYS A 537 12.57 18.46 -33.80
N ALA A 538 11.96 18.85 -34.94
CA ALA A 538 12.53 19.84 -35.83
C ALA A 538 12.71 21.23 -35.20
N VAL A 539 11.71 21.68 -34.42
CA VAL A 539 11.78 22.93 -33.65
C VAL A 539 12.87 22.86 -32.59
N PHE A 540 12.92 21.76 -31.83
CA PHE A 540 13.93 21.56 -30.78
C PHE A 540 15.34 21.57 -31.36
N ASP A 541 15.57 20.81 -32.46
CA ASP A 541 16.86 20.72 -33.13
C ASP A 541 17.29 22.08 -33.71
N ALA A 542 16.34 22.84 -34.24
CA ALA A 542 16.60 24.19 -34.70
C ALA A 542 17.06 25.12 -33.58
N LEU A 543 16.38 25.04 -32.41
CA LEU A 543 16.75 25.83 -31.24
C LEU A 543 18.13 25.45 -30.70
N GLU A 544 18.46 24.15 -30.65
CA GLU A 544 19.80 23.66 -30.30
C GLU A 544 20.87 24.09 -31.30
N SER A 545 20.51 24.18 -32.61
CA SER A 545 21.41 24.58 -33.69
C SER A 545 21.61 26.09 -33.82
N GLY A 546 21.18 26.86 -32.80
CA GLY A 546 21.44 28.32 -32.73
C GLY A 546 20.26 29.22 -33.10
N ALA A 547 19.08 28.67 -33.46
CA ALA A 547 17.89 29.49 -33.75
C ALA A 547 17.47 30.37 -32.58
N GLU A 548 17.75 29.95 -31.33
CA GLU A 548 17.48 30.74 -30.14
C GLU A 548 18.22 32.09 -30.17
N ALA A 549 19.49 32.08 -30.60
CA ALA A 549 20.28 33.32 -30.74
C ALA A 549 19.72 34.22 -31.86
N ASP A 550 19.30 33.62 -32.97
CA ASP A 550 18.69 34.34 -34.07
C ASP A 550 17.37 35.00 -33.68
N VAL A 551 16.51 34.27 -32.96
CA VAL A 551 15.21 34.78 -32.43
C VAL A 551 15.44 35.94 -31.44
N ARG A 552 16.35 35.77 -30.47
CA ARG A 552 16.70 36.84 -29.54
C ARG A 552 17.23 38.09 -30.23
N LYS A 553 18.08 37.86 -31.26
CA LYS A 553 18.63 38.97 -32.07
C LYS A 553 17.54 39.64 -32.87
N ALA A 554 16.64 38.91 -33.50
CA ALA A 554 15.49 39.48 -34.24
C ALA A 554 14.61 40.34 -33.31
N ARG A 555 14.29 39.86 -32.11
CA ARG A 555 13.50 40.62 -31.11
C ARG A 555 14.24 41.85 -30.68
N SER A 556 15.54 41.75 -30.36
CA SER A 556 16.35 42.88 -29.99
C SER A 556 16.34 43.97 -31.08
N VAL A 557 16.41 43.56 -32.36
CA VAL A 557 16.32 44.52 -33.52
C VAL A 557 14.93 45.14 -33.58
N LEU A 558 13.86 44.37 -33.44
CA LEU A 558 12.48 44.87 -33.43
C LEU A 558 12.24 45.88 -32.28
N ASP A 559 12.64 45.49 -31.05
CA ASP A 559 12.45 46.33 -29.87
C ASP A 559 13.30 47.63 -29.96
N SER A 560 14.59 47.49 -30.30
CA SER A 560 15.49 48.64 -30.43
C SER A 560 15.07 49.58 -31.55
N THR A 561 14.55 49.05 -32.66
CA THR A 561 14.03 49.93 -33.74
C THR A 561 12.71 50.61 -33.35
N ALA A 562 11.84 49.93 -32.59
CA ALA A 562 10.62 50.53 -32.06
C ALA A 562 10.91 51.64 -31.03
N ASP A 563 11.90 51.44 -30.15
CA ASP A 563 12.37 52.47 -29.23
C ASP A 563 13.01 53.62 -29.95
N MET A 564 13.75 53.35 -31.02
CA MET A 564 14.35 54.40 -31.86
C MET A 564 13.27 55.26 -32.52
N ASP A 565 12.21 54.65 -33.06
CA ASP A 565 11.10 55.35 -33.72
C ASP A 565 10.32 56.25 -32.73
N ARG A 566 10.23 55.81 -31.47
CA ARG A 566 9.58 56.58 -30.38
C ARG A 566 10.36 57.84 -30.06
N LEU A 567 11.69 57.76 -30.09
CA LEU A 567 12.57 58.89 -29.74
C LEU A 567 12.85 59.80 -30.95
N PHE A 568 12.91 59.20 -32.15
CA PHE A 568 13.22 59.87 -33.44
C PHE A 568 12.23 59.40 -34.50
N PRO A 569 11.01 59.98 -34.56
CA PRO A 569 9.95 59.51 -35.46
C PRO A 569 10.42 59.46 -36.93
N GLY A 570 10.20 58.27 -37.54
CA GLY A 570 10.58 58.02 -38.95
C GLY A 570 11.96 57.40 -39.15
N SER A 571 12.87 57.42 -38.11
CA SER A 571 14.23 56.88 -38.25
C SER A 571 14.28 55.37 -38.29
N ALA A 572 13.25 54.69 -37.76
CA ALA A 572 13.19 53.22 -37.76
C ALA A 572 13.14 52.63 -39.18
N ASN A 573 12.51 53.29 -40.13
CA ASN A 573 12.41 52.79 -41.51
C ASN A 573 13.76 52.74 -42.26
N ASP A 574 14.71 53.59 -41.85
CA ASP A 574 16.06 53.57 -42.42
C ASP A 574 16.89 52.42 -41.95
N LEU A 575 16.58 51.88 -40.76
CA LEU A 575 17.24 50.76 -40.09
C LEU A 575 16.58 49.42 -40.47
N LEU A 576 15.25 49.37 -40.44
CA LEU A 576 14.44 48.23 -40.70
C LEU A 576 13.25 48.61 -41.59
N SER A 577 13.26 48.16 -42.86
CA SER A 577 12.14 48.42 -43.79
C SER A 577 10.83 47.83 -43.27
N LYS A 578 9.69 48.40 -43.71
CA LYS A 578 8.37 47.85 -43.32
C LYS A 578 8.20 46.41 -43.73
N GLU A 579 8.71 46.06 -44.93
CA GLU A 579 8.68 44.67 -45.47
C GLU A 579 9.51 43.75 -44.59
N ASP A 580 10.74 44.14 -44.25
CA ASP A 580 11.62 43.34 -43.37
C ASP A 580 11.03 43.16 -41.97
N ARG A 581 10.41 44.18 -41.41
CA ARG A 581 9.69 44.09 -40.11
C ARG A 581 8.56 43.09 -40.20
N THR A 582 7.72 43.18 -41.23
CA THR A 582 6.61 42.24 -41.43
C THR A 582 7.14 40.80 -41.55
N VAL A 583 8.19 40.56 -42.30
CA VAL A 583 8.83 39.24 -42.41
C VAL A 583 9.32 38.75 -41.05
N MET A 584 10.00 39.57 -40.26
CA MET A 584 10.44 39.17 -38.90
C MET A 584 9.26 38.82 -38.00
N GLU A 585 8.22 39.67 -37.97
CA GLU A 585 7.02 39.42 -37.16
C GLU A 585 6.26 38.19 -37.60
N GLU A 586 6.09 37.94 -38.90
CA GLU A 586 5.45 36.75 -39.44
C GLU A 586 6.24 35.48 -39.10
N VAL A 587 7.57 35.50 -39.24
CA VAL A 587 8.40 34.34 -38.90
C VAL A 587 8.33 34.06 -37.40
N LEU A 588 8.45 35.08 -36.57
CA LEU A 588 8.41 34.92 -35.10
C LEU A 588 7.03 34.51 -34.57
N SER A 589 5.95 34.83 -35.28
CA SER A 589 4.58 34.41 -34.93
C SER A 589 4.19 33.05 -35.54
N SER A 590 5.01 32.48 -36.42
CA SER A 590 4.73 31.21 -37.09
C SER A 590 5.16 30.02 -36.23
N GLU A 591 4.30 29.04 -36.09
CA GLU A 591 4.68 27.73 -35.49
C GLU A 591 5.74 26.98 -36.28
N ARG A 592 5.95 27.38 -37.56
CA ARG A 592 6.96 26.82 -38.46
C ARG A 592 8.15 27.76 -38.67
N PHE A 593 8.47 28.60 -37.69
CA PHE A 593 9.59 29.55 -37.75
C PHE A 593 10.92 28.87 -38.14
N HIS A 594 11.12 27.63 -37.71
CA HIS A 594 12.32 26.83 -37.96
C HIS A 594 12.57 26.59 -39.46
N GLU A 595 11.53 26.51 -40.28
CA GLU A 595 11.62 26.35 -41.74
C GLU A 595 12.06 27.65 -42.41
N ARG A 596 11.78 28.82 -41.79
CA ARG A 596 12.06 30.18 -42.35
C ARG A 596 13.27 30.84 -41.66
N LEU A 597 14.10 30.12 -40.91
CA LEU A 597 15.30 30.67 -40.28
C LEU A 597 16.30 31.31 -41.25
N PRO A 598 16.55 30.76 -42.48
CA PRO A 598 17.42 31.42 -43.45
C PRO A 598 16.93 32.80 -43.86
N GLU A 599 15.61 32.95 -44.00
CA GLU A 599 14.97 34.24 -44.34
C GLU A 599 15.13 35.23 -43.14
N LEU A 600 14.85 34.79 -41.92
CA LEU A 600 15.03 35.58 -40.69
C LEU A 600 16.49 36.07 -40.57
N ARG A 601 17.47 35.18 -40.76
CA ARG A 601 18.90 35.51 -40.72
C ARG A 601 19.30 36.54 -41.75
N SER A 602 18.72 36.43 -42.96
CA SER A 602 18.97 37.40 -44.04
C SER A 602 18.49 38.80 -43.68
N VAL A 603 17.27 38.89 -43.13
CA VAL A 603 16.67 40.14 -42.71
C VAL A 603 17.42 40.76 -41.52
N ILE A 604 17.80 39.95 -40.52
CA ILE A 604 18.62 40.41 -39.37
C ILE A 604 19.95 40.96 -39.90
N ARG A 605 20.64 40.27 -40.80
CA ARG A 605 21.91 40.73 -41.35
C ARG A 605 21.75 42.08 -42.06
N ALA A 606 20.72 42.18 -42.93
CA ALA A 606 20.44 43.41 -43.65
C ALA A 606 20.13 44.60 -42.68
N ALA A 607 19.39 44.34 -41.60
CA ALA A 607 19.10 45.36 -40.59
C ALA A 607 20.36 45.81 -39.84
N VAL A 608 21.22 44.83 -39.45
CA VAL A 608 22.49 45.13 -38.76
C VAL A 608 23.42 45.95 -39.68
N ASP A 609 23.59 45.49 -40.96
CA ASP A 609 24.43 46.22 -41.95
C ASP A 609 23.95 47.65 -42.21
N ARG A 610 22.62 47.89 -42.27
CA ARG A 610 22.06 49.21 -42.38
C ARG A 610 22.33 50.06 -41.12
N THR A 611 22.16 49.47 -39.94
CA THR A 611 22.40 50.12 -38.67
C THR A 611 23.87 50.56 -38.52
N GLU A 612 24.82 49.66 -38.89
CA GLU A 612 26.24 49.97 -38.85
C GLU A 612 26.59 51.13 -39.80
N LYS A 613 26.00 51.15 -41.01
CA LYS A 613 26.16 52.23 -41.95
C LYS A 613 25.60 53.53 -41.41
N CYS A 614 24.38 53.56 -40.88
CA CYS A 614 23.77 54.71 -40.25
C CYS A 614 24.61 55.20 -39.05
N TYR A 615 25.10 54.28 -38.22
CA TYR A 615 25.98 54.61 -37.10
C TYR A 615 27.27 55.28 -37.56
N ALA A 616 27.93 54.76 -38.60
CA ALA A 616 29.14 55.36 -39.15
C ALA A 616 28.90 56.77 -39.69
N ILE A 617 27.78 56.96 -40.40
CA ILE A 617 27.40 58.29 -40.93
C ILE A 617 27.13 59.30 -39.79
N GLU A 618 26.28 58.89 -38.82
CA GLU A 618 25.92 59.72 -37.68
C GLU A 618 27.11 60.01 -36.79
N ARG A 619 28.01 59.05 -36.61
CA ARG A 619 29.26 59.24 -35.83
C ARG A 619 30.17 60.26 -36.51
N ALA A 620 30.39 60.15 -37.82
CA ALA A 620 31.20 61.16 -38.56
C ALA A 620 30.60 62.55 -38.48
N ALA A 621 29.26 62.66 -38.57
CA ALA A 621 28.56 63.91 -38.43
C ALA A 621 28.68 64.50 -37.00
N TYR A 622 28.58 63.61 -35.96
CA TYR A 622 28.75 64.05 -34.58
C TYR A 622 30.18 64.45 -34.23
N GLU A 623 31.20 63.73 -34.73
CA GLU A 623 32.60 64.10 -34.62
C GLU A 623 32.90 65.48 -35.27
N ASP A 624 32.24 65.78 -36.41
CA ASP A 624 32.34 67.08 -37.07
C ASP A 624 31.63 68.18 -36.27
N ASP A 625 30.44 67.87 -35.69
CA ASP A 625 29.73 68.79 -34.81
C ASP A 625 30.50 69.04 -33.50
N LEU A 626 31.21 68.04 -32.93
CA LEU A 626 32.10 68.25 -31.78
C LEU A 626 33.31 69.12 -32.13
N LYS A 627 33.93 68.99 -33.32
CA LYS A 627 35.01 69.88 -33.81
C LYS A 627 34.51 71.30 -33.91
N LYS A 628 33.32 71.48 -34.51
CA LYS A 628 32.71 72.79 -34.63
C LYS A 628 32.39 73.39 -33.23
N ALA A 629 31.93 72.58 -32.34
CA ALA A 629 31.68 72.97 -30.93
C ALA A 629 32.95 73.40 -30.22
N LEU A 630 34.05 72.71 -30.40
CA LEU A 630 35.36 73.03 -29.84
C LEU A 630 35.80 74.41 -30.38
N VAL A 631 35.76 74.66 -31.68
CA VAL A 631 36.05 75.93 -32.29
C VAL A 631 35.13 77.06 -31.77
N ALA A 632 33.84 76.72 -31.53
CA ALA A 632 32.89 77.70 -30.94
C ALA A 632 33.22 78.03 -29.45
N LEU A 633 33.77 77.10 -28.70
CA LEU A 633 34.26 77.32 -27.33
C LEU A 633 35.58 78.10 -27.34
N GLU A 634 36.50 77.85 -28.26
CA GLU A 634 37.76 78.54 -28.45
C GLU A 634 37.56 80.01 -28.83
N ASN A 635 36.48 80.34 -29.54
CA ASN A 635 36.13 81.70 -29.96
C ASN A 635 35.44 82.53 -28.86
N GLU A 636 35.13 81.96 -27.67
CA GLU A 636 34.62 82.69 -26.52
C GLU A 636 35.71 83.63 -25.97
N ALA A 637 35.35 84.88 -25.65
CA ALA A 637 36.31 85.92 -25.23
C ALA A 637 37.11 85.61 -23.97
N GLU A 638 36.52 84.75 -23.10
CA GLU A 638 37.10 84.27 -21.86
C GLU A 638 38.01 83.06 -22.00
N TRP A 639 37.93 82.31 -23.14
CA TRP A 639 38.73 81.07 -23.42
C TRP A 639 40.24 81.44 -23.34
N ALA A 640 40.68 82.53 -24.03
CA ALA A 640 42.08 82.87 -24.09
C ALA A 640 42.67 83.26 -22.71
N ARG A 641 41.83 83.47 -21.65
CA ARG A 641 42.21 83.83 -20.30
C ARG A 641 42.27 82.63 -19.34
N LEU A 642 41.83 81.42 -19.77
CA LEU A 642 41.89 80.20 -18.99
C LEU A 642 43.34 79.69 -19.00
N VAL A 643 43.70 79.00 -17.88
CA VAL A 643 44.96 78.23 -17.81
C VAL A 643 44.85 76.96 -18.71
N ASP A 644 45.97 76.46 -19.20
CA ASP A 644 46.01 75.39 -20.12
C ASP A 644 45.33 74.09 -19.56
N GLU A 645 45.44 73.83 -18.25
CA GLU A 645 44.80 72.76 -17.55
C GLU A 645 43.25 72.85 -17.63
N ASP A 646 42.70 74.09 -17.46
CA ASP A 646 41.24 74.31 -17.56
C ASP A 646 40.74 74.18 -19.01
N ARG A 647 41.52 74.60 -19.99
CA ARG A 647 41.21 74.39 -21.42
C ARG A 647 41.17 72.93 -21.77
N GLU A 648 42.19 72.14 -21.30
CA GLU A 648 42.24 70.70 -21.51
C GLU A 648 41.08 70.01 -20.82
N GLU A 649 40.71 70.39 -19.60
CA GLU A 649 39.56 69.81 -18.88
C GLU A 649 38.24 70.05 -19.64
N ILE A 650 37.98 71.27 -20.09
CA ILE A 650 36.76 71.61 -20.82
C ILE A 650 36.73 70.98 -22.21
N ALA A 651 37.85 70.98 -22.94
CA ALA A 651 37.96 70.24 -24.18
C ALA A 651 37.83 68.72 -23.99
N GLY A 652 38.38 68.21 -22.85
CA GLY A 652 38.22 66.78 -22.47
C GLY A 652 36.76 66.39 -22.17
N LYS A 653 35.97 67.28 -21.58
CA LYS A 653 34.54 67.05 -21.38
C LYS A 653 33.79 66.97 -22.65
N LEU A 654 34.11 67.75 -23.64
CA LEU A 654 33.52 67.67 -24.99
C LEU A 654 33.91 66.39 -25.73
N VAL A 655 35.22 66.01 -25.67
CA VAL A 655 35.73 64.79 -26.34
C VAL A 655 35.24 63.51 -25.64
N SER A 656 35.11 63.55 -24.28
CA SER A 656 34.60 62.42 -23.50
C SER A 656 33.13 62.10 -23.79
N ASP A 657 32.40 63.00 -24.41
CA ASP A 657 31.00 62.77 -24.82
C ASP A 657 30.86 61.80 -26.02
N LEU A 658 31.96 61.44 -26.66
CA LEU A 658 31.90 60.41 -27.74
C LEU A 658 31.66 59.03 -27.14
N PRO A 659 30.59 58.29 -27.55
CA PRO A 659 30.33 56.97 -27.01
C PRO A 659 31.48 56.02 -27.30
N SER A 660 31.97 55.31 -26.26
CA SER A 660 32.95 54.26 -26.40
C SER A 660 32.34 53.08 -27.18
N THR A 661 32.96 52.59 -28.22
CA THR A 661 32.59 51.39 -28.96
C THR A 661 32.99 50.18 -28.11
N ALA A 662 32.16 49.77 -27.14
CA ALA A 662 32.33 48.48 -26.50
C ALA A 662 31.89 47.35 -27.46
N GLU A 663 32.75 46.41 -27.73
CA GLU A 663 32.58 45.31 -28.73
C GLU A 663 31.33 44.42 -28.59
N LYS A 664 30.46 44.65 -27.63
CA LYS A 664 29.25 43.83 -27.34
C LYS A 664 27.93 44.60 -27.25
N ALA A 665 27.89 45.87 -27.57
CA ALA A 665 26.65 46.65 -27.50
C ALA A 665 25.80 46.48 -28.78
N ASP A 666 24.45 46.42 -28.59
CA ASP A 666 23.49 46.42 -29.70
C ASP A 666 23.72 47.64 -30.59
N PRO A 667 23.99 47.45 -31.91
CA PRO A 667 24.27 48.53 -32.83
C PRO A 667 23.18 49.61 -32.89
N VAL A 668 21.90 49.21 -32.75
CA VAL A 668 20.78 50.19 -32.74
C VAL A 668 20.82 51.05 -31.49
N ARG A 669 21.12 50.49 -30.33
CA ARG A 669 21.28 51.23 -29.05
C ARG A 669 22.48 52.20 -29.09
N LEU A 670 23.57 51.77 -29.74
CA LEU A 670 24.72 52.65 -29.94
C LEU A 670 24.36 53.85 -30.79
N LEU A 671 23.65 53.63 -31.91
CA LEU A 671 23.15 54.68 -32.76
C LEU A 671 22.19 55.60 -32.03
N GLN A 672 21.25 55.05 -31.29
CA GLN A 672 20.31 55.81 -30.45
C GLN A 672 21.03 56.70 -29.44
N THR A 673 22.02 56.19 -28.73
CA THR A 673 22.82 56.92 -27.76
C THR A 673 23.55 58.08 -28.46
N LEU A 674 24.11 57.82 -29.63
CA LEU A 674 24.81 58.85 -30.43
C LEU A 674 23.87 59.95 -30.90
N MET A 675 22.69 59.60 -31.41
CA MET A 675 21.68 60.59 -31.84
C MET A 675 21.12 61.43 -30.66
N VAL A 676 20.92 60.82 -29.50
CA VAL A 676 20.52 61.54 -28.29
C VAL A 676 21.61 62.53 -27.89
N ARG A 677 22.87 62.08 -27.83
CA ARG A 677 23.99 62.97 -27.50
C ARG A 677 24.14 64.13 -28.50
N ARG A 678 24.04 63.83 -29.80
CA ARG A 678 24.06 64.84 -30.82
C ARG A 678 22.94 65.84 -30.67
N ARG A 679 21.71 65.41 -30.30
CA ARG A 679 20.56 66.30 -30.02
C ARG A 679 20.76 67.17 -28.77
N THR A 680 21.46 66.67 -27.76
CA THR A 680 21.74 67.39 -26.52
C THR A 680 23.02 68.22 -26.57
N LEU A 681 23.85 68.07 -27.59
CA LEU A 681 25.11 68.77 -27.77
C LEU A 681 24.99 70.31 -27.69
N PRO A 682 23.95 70.99 -28.28
CA PRO A 682 23.81 72.45 -28.13
C PRO A 682 23.66 72.89 -26.66
N GLY A 683 22.94 72.11 -25.81
CA GLY A 683 22.84 72.37 -24.41
C GLY A 683 24.18 72.21 -23.67
N LEU A 684 24.94 71.18 -23.97
CA LEU A 684 26.27 70.93 -23.42
C LEU A 684 27.22 72.08 -23.77
N ILE A 685 27.16 72.58 -25.03
CA ILE A 685 27.97 73.71 -25.48
C ILE A 685 27.62 74.96 -24.66
N GLU A 686 26.35 75.29 -24.47
CA GLU A 686 25.93 76.41 -23.63
C GLU A 686 26.34 76.30 -22.16
N ASP A 687 26.28 75.07 -21.62
CA ASP A 687 26.75 74.78 -20.26
C ASP A 687 28.27 74.99 -20.12
N LEU A 688 29.03 74.44 -21.11
CA LEU A 688 30.49 74.71 -21.13
C LEU A 688 30.86 76.14 -21.36
N LYS A 689 30.14 76.86 -22.20
CA LYS A 689 30.32 78.36 -22.33
C LYS A 689 30.04 79.11 -21.01
N ALA A 690 28.97 78.71 -20.27
CA ALA A 690 28.66 79.20 -18.99
C ALA A 690 29.75 78.85 -17.96
N GLU A 691 30.36 77.72 -18.03
CA GLU A 691 31.48 77.24 -17.21
C GLU A 691 32.75 78.10 -17.51
N ILE A 692 33.07 78.31 -18.81
CA ILE A 692 34.17 79.15 -19.25
C ILE A 692 34.02 80.57 -18.66
N ARG A 693 32.82 81.21 -18.71
CA ARG A 693 32.54 82.53 -18.15
C ARG A 693 32.61 82.54 -16.62
N ARG A 694 32.43 81.49 -15.91
CA ARG A 694 32.49 81.39 -14.44
C ARG A 694 33.90 81.20 -13.89
N ARG A 695 34.83 80.60 -14.70
CA ARG A 695 36.21 80.37 -14.28
C ARG A 695 36.99 81.64 -14.49
N ARG A 696 37.05 82.54 -13.39
CA ARG A 696 37.91 83.74 -13.36
C ARG A 696 39.33 83.35 -13.05
N PRO A 697 40.36 84.04 -13.67
CA PRO A 697 41.73 83.89 -13.29
C PRO A 697 41.90 84.32 -11.84
N ILE A 698 42.45 83.55 -11.00
CA ILE A 698 42.87 83.90 -9.67
C ILE A 698 44.18 84.67 -9.83
N GLU A 699 44.17 86.07 -9.53
CA GLU A 699 45.41 86.82 -9.31
C GLU A 699 46.14 86.21 -8.12
N PRO A 700 47.49 86.09 -8.12
CA PRO A 700 48.26 85.51 -7.05
C PRO A 700 48.33 86.45 -5.86
N GLY A 701 47.56 86.20 -4.81
CA GLY A 701 47.72 86.85 -3.52
C GLY A 701 48.69 86.10 -2.62
N PRO A 702 49.37 86.78 -1.68
CA PRO A 702 50.53 86.26 -1.00
C PRO A 702 50.21 85.09 -0.05
N LYS A 703 51.15 84.20 0.09
CA LYS A 703 51.15 83.13 1.10
C LYS A 703 51.03 83.64 2.51
N PRO A 704 50.31 82.99 3.36
CA PRO A 704 50.75 82.88 4.77
C PRO A 704 51.05 81.41 5.13
N GLU A 705 51.96 81.37 6.07
CA GLU A 705 52.68 80.26 6.65
C GLU A 705 51.81 79.26 7.40
N SER A 706 52.35 78.05 7.37
CA SER A 706 52.30 76.94 8.30
C SER A 706 51.56 77.07 9.64
N GLU A 707 50.74 76.16 10.04
CA GLU A 707 50.98 74.91 10.85
C GLU A 707 49.70 74.32 11.41
N PRO A 708 49.70 73.18 12.15
CA PRO A 708 49.53 71.82 11.65
C PRO A 708 48.34 71.12 12.38
N GLY A 709 47.96 70.02 11.97
CA GLY A 709 47.12 69.18 12.84
C GLY A 709 46.20 68.13 12.18
N GLY A 710 46.70 67.04 12.01
CA GLY A 710 46.21 65.75 12.42
C GLY A 710 44.82 65.28 11.95
N GLY A 711 44.81 64.31 11.17
CA GLY A 711 43.68 63.44 10.94
C GLY A 711 43.88 62.61 9.70
N GLU A 712 44.60 61.48 9.86
CA GLU A 712 44.66 60.43 8.83
C GLU A 712 43.26 60.00 8.45
N PRO A 713 42.92 59.82 7.16
CA PRO A 713 41.66 59.19 6.75
C PRO A 713 41.78 57.72 7.06
N ALA A 714 40.77 57.23 7.77
CA ALA A 714 40.57 55.80 8.04
C ALA A 714 40.76 54.98 6.75
N GLY A 715 41.72 54.08 6.77
CA GLY A 715 42.03 53.23 5.63
C GLY A 715 40.83 52.38 5.21
N GLU A 716 40.62 52.38 3.93
CA GLU A 716 39.59 51.51 3.33
C GLU A 716 40.18 50.12 3.13
N GLU A 717 39.53 49.08 3.69
CA GLU A 717 39.96 47.70 3.50
C GLU A 717 39.14 47.08 2.33
N VAL A 718 39.85 46.65 1.30
CA VAL A 718 39.24 46.05 0.13
C VAL A 718 39.13 44.56 0.36
N VAL A 719 37.92 44.00 0.45
CA VAL A 719 37.68 42.59 0.65
C VAL A 719 37.13 41.97 -0.64
N ASP A 720 37.74 40.86 -1.08
CA ASP A 720 37.26 40.11 -2.25
C ASP A 720 35.94 39.41 -1.92
N ALA A 721 34.93 39.58 -2.77
CA ALA A 721 33.62 38.92 -2.63
C ALA A 721 33.72 37.41 -2.53
N ASN A 722 34.74 36.80 -3.18
CA ASN A 722 34.95 35.35 -3.15
C ASN A 722 35.46 34.86 -1.79
N THR A 723 36.05 35.70 -0.95
CA THR A 723 36.46 35.34 0.41
C THR A 723 35.32 35.40 1.42
N LEU A 724 34.30 36.20 1.12
CA LEU A 724 33.08 36.32 1.93
C LEU A 724 32.10 35.21 1.68
N VAL A 725 32.05 34.67 0.44
CA VAL A 725 31.07 33.70 -0.01
C VAL A 725 31.75 32.37 -0.22
N GLN A 726 31.63 31.44 0.75
CA GLN A 726 31.98 30.04 0.55
C GLN A 726 30.88 29.39 -0.27
N SER A 727 31.28 28.55 -1.26
CA SER A 727 30.33 27.77 -2.04
C SER A 727 29.58 26.81 -1.12
N ALA A 728 28.25 26.97 -1.04
CA ALA A 728 27.37 26.08 -0.29
C ALA A 728 26.28 25.53 -1.20
N VAL A 729 25.89 24.30 -0.99
CA VAL A 729 24.70 23.74 -1.64
C VAL A 729 23.50 24.10 -0.77
N ILE A 730 22.61 24.97 -1.31
CA ILE A 730 21.40 25.43 -0.61
C ILE A 730 20.25 24.58 -1.12
N ALA A 731 19.73 23.67 -0.29
CA ALA A 731 18.64 22.79 -0.62
C ALA A 731 17.31 23.16 0.09
N SER A 732 17.36 24.07 1.07
CA SER A 732 16.18 24.51 1.83
C SER A 732 16.29 25.99 2.22
N THR A 733 15.16 26.59 2.63
CA THR A 733 15.13 27.96 3.20
C THR A 733 15.96 28.05 4.47
N THR A 734 16.03 26.99 5.26
CA THR A 734 16.86 26.93 6.48
C THR A 734 18.36 26.97 6.13
N ASP A 735 18.78 26.30 5.06
CA ASP A 735 20.17 26.35 4.58
C ASP A 735 20.53 27.76 4.08
N LEU A 736 19.59 28.43 3.42
CA LEU A 736 19.74 29.83 2.97
C LEU A 736 19.92 30.76 4.16
N ASP A 737 19.11 30.62 5.19
CA ASP A 737 19.17 31.46 6.40
C ASP A 737 20.48 31.26 7.15
N LEU A 738 20.96 30.02 7.28
CA LEU A 738 22.26 29.73 7.90
C LEU A 738 23.44 30.30 7.09
N TRP A 739 23.36 30.20 5.77
CA TRP A 739 24.37 30.74 4.86
C TRP A 739 24.42 32.27 4.93
N LEU A 740 23.27 32.96 4.90
CA LEU A 740 23.19 34.41 5.07
C LEU A 740 23.66 34.88 6.45
N ALA A 741 23.37 34.11 7.51
CA ALA A 741 23.85 34.39 8.84
C ALA A 741 25.38 34.39 8.94
N SER A 742 26.02 33.39 8.30
CA SER A 742 27.49 33.28 8.23
C SER A 742 28.15 34.45 7.49
N ILE A 743 27.55 34.93 6.40
CA ILE A 743 28.06 36.12 5.68
C ILE A 743 27.91 37.37 6.55
N ARG A 744 26.77 37.51 7.20
CA ARG A 744 26.48 38.65 8.11
C ARG A 744 27.46 38.71 9.27
N GLU A 745 27.81 37.56 9.87
CA GLU A 745 28.76 37.47 10.99
C GLU A 745 30.17 37.90 10.55
N LYS A 746 30.66 37.42 9.38
CA LYS A 746 31.95 37.83 8.82
C LYS A 746 32.04 39.30 8.52
N LEU A 747 30.98 39.89 7.96
CA LEU A 747 30.92 41.34 7.70
C LEU A 747 30.86 42.17 8.99
N ALA A 748 30.13 41.67 10.00
CA ALA A 748 30.06 42.34 11.30
C ALA A 748 31.41 42.37 12.03
N ASP A 749 32.18 41.26 11.92
CA ASP A 749 33.53 41.20 12.51
C ASP A 749 34.53 42.13 11.83
N LEU A 750 34.45 42.26 10.50
CA LEU A 750 35.25 43.21 9.75
C LEU A 750 34.90 44.67 10.08
N LEU A 751 33.61 44.98 10.33
CA LEU A 751 33.14 46.33 10.72
C LEU A 751 33.53 46.72 12.17
N LYS A 752 33.79 45.72 13.05
CA LYS A 752 34.25 45.99 14.43
C LYS A 752 35.63 46.70 14.47
N SER A 753 36.41 46.62 13.39
CA SER A 753 37.72 47.31 13.28
C SER A 753 37.65 48.79 12.88
N ASN A 754 36.47 49.39 12.84
CA ASN A 754 36.23 50.81 12.53
C ASN A 754 36.75 51.28 11.16
N LYS A 755 36.88 50.33 10.19
CA LYS A 755 37.30 50.62 8.82
C LYS A 755 36.08 50.60 7.88
N ARG A 756 36.14 51.39 6.82
CA ARG A 756 35.18 51.28 5.72
C ARG A 756 35.53 50.07 4.88
N ILE A 757 34.52 49.20 4.58
CA ILE A 757 34.71 48.01 3.79
C ILE A 757 34.20 48.26 2.37
N ARG A 758 35.05 47.96 1.39
CA ARG A 758 34.71 47.98 -0.02
C ARG A 758 34.73 46.55 -0.55
N ILE A 759 33.56 46.03 -0.92
CA ILE A 759 33.46 44.70 -1.52
C ILE A 759 33.73 44.84 -3.02
N LYS A 760 34.74 44.12 -3.51
CA LYS A 760 35.10 44.11 -4.93
C LYS A 760 34.87 42.71 -5.46
N ARG A 761 34.27 42.58 -6.62
CA ARG A 761 34.13 41.34 -7.35
C ARG A 761 35.34 41.23 -8.29
N CYS A 762 36.19 40.21 -8.09
CA CYS A 762 37.28 39.91 -9.05
C CYS A 762 36.74 39.08 -10.21
#